data_f27468edb3b27713b87f636bf5699734
#
_entry.id   f27468edb3b27713b87f636bf5699734
#
_cell.length_a   1.000
_cell.length_b   1.000
_cell.length_c   1.000
_cell.angle_alpha   90.00
_cell.angle_beta   90.00
_cell.angle_gamma   90.00
#
_symmetry.space_group_name_H-M   'P 1'
#
loop_
_entity.id
_entity.type
_entity.pdbx_description
1 polymer ?
#
loop_
_entity_poly.entity_id
_entity_poly.type
_entity_poly.pdbx_seq_one_letter_code
_entity_poly.pdbx_strand_id
1 'polypeptide(L)'
;MIDNDRIIPVKIDEEMRTSYIDYSMSVIVARALPDVRDGFKPVHRRVLYGMHELGNTSDKPTKKSARIVGEVMGKYHPHGDSSIYGTLVRMAQPWNMRNVLVDGQGNFGSVDGDGAAAMRYTEARLSKLAEEMLRDIEKDTVDMQDNFDNSLKEPMVLPCRFPNLLVNGASGIAVGMATNMPTHNLGEVIDGCVAYVKNAVARVEDPTLESITVAELMEHIKAPDFPTGGTIYGYQGVRDAYETGRGRIIIRSKAEIETEDNGRERIVIGELPYGVVKSDLVKNIADLVNDKKIEGISGISDQSKRDVRIIIEIKRDANAQVVLNKLYKYTALQSSFSVNSIALVKGRPQLLNLRDMVANFIEHRMDIVIRRTKYELKKAEERAHILEGLIIAVDNIDEVVKIIRASRTPADAQANLEARFQLDNLQSKAIVDMRLSQLTGLRIDELKEEYAKLQELIQHLNALLASEVMRYEVIENELVEIKEKYADERRTRIIKMATEFNPEDMYADDDMVITISHLGYIKRTPLADFRQQGRGGVGAKASAARDEDFIEYVHQANMHSTMMFFTEQGRLYWTKVYELPEGNRQSKGRALQNMINIQKGDKVCAFIHVKNLNDMEYVQNHYLIFATKDGLMKKTTLESYSRPRANGIIALGLREGDRLIRVTLTDGNSQMLVASYNGKVVRFPEDTVRPMGRTATGVRAIKLDEDGQDRVIGMICVEESSQESVLVISEKGFGKRTDLNDENGEPIYRITNRGGKGVKTMNLTDKTGNLIGLEAVTDEQDLMLITKSGTAIRMAMDTIRVMGRATQGVKLIELQKRNDTLMFGCVVPKEEQEELTETSEAMTEETTNSEE
;
A
#
# COMPACT_ATOMS: atom_id res chain seq x y z
N MET A 1 -15.66 54.27 52.34
CA MET A 1 -16.83 53.43 52.15
C MET A 1 -16.46 52.55 50.91
N ILE A 2 -16.07 51.30 51.17
CA ILE A 2 -15.78 50.35 50.13
C ILE A 2 -17.14 49.90 49.66
N ASP A 3 -17.43 50.14 48.37
CA ASP A 3 -18.63 49.65 47.69
C ASP A 3 -18.72 48.17 47.88
N ASN A 4 -19.92 47.66 48.22
CA ASN A 4 -20.26 46.28 48.31
C ASN A 4 -20.18 45.66 46.92
N ASP A 5 -18.99 45.35 46.45
CA ASP A 5 -18.81 44.49 45.27
C ASP A 5 -19.50 43.18 45.54
N ARG A 6 -20.50 42.91 44.77
CA ARG A 6 -21.30 41.68 44.83
C ARG A 6 -20.39 40.51 44.39
N ILE A 7 -19.72 39.91 45.37
CA ILE A 7 -18.94 38.70 45.14
C ILE A 7 -19.91 37.55 44.84
N ILE A 8 -19.95 37.12 43.61
CA ILE A 8 -20.72 35.96 43.15
C ILE A 8 -19.78 34.74 43.23
N PRO A 9 -20.02 33.79 44.16
CA PRO A 9 -19.22 32.57 44.22
C PRO A 9 -19.47 31.72 42.98
N VAL A 10 -18.43 31.48 42.17
CA VAL A 10 -18.46 30.61 40.99
C VAL A 10 -17.65 29.34 41.32
N LYS A 11 -18.27 28.21 41.18
CA LYS A 11 -17.57 26.95 41.32
C LYS A 11 -16.72 26.67 40.05
N ILE A 12 -15.42 26.49 40.24
CA ILE A 12 -14.46 26.34 39.14
C ILE A 12 -14.74 25.11 38.26
N ASP A 13 -15.22 24.02 38.82
CA ASP A 13 -15.59 22.79 38.11
C ASP A 13 -16.82 22.99 37.21
N GLU A 14 -17.83 23.74 37.67
CA GLU A 14 -19.03 24.08 36.87
C GLU A 14 -18.66 25.03 35.73
N GLU A 15 -17.87 26.07 36.03
CA GLU A 15 -17.41 27.04 35.00
C GLU A 15 -16.53 26.38 33.96
N MET A 16 -15.54 25.60 34.40
CA MET A 16 -14.68 24.85 33.48
C MET A 16 -15.47 23.89 32.59
N ARG A 17 -16.46 23.21 33.16
CA ARG A 17 -17.32 22.28 32.41
C ARG A 17 -18.14 23.01 31.35
N THR A 18 -18.78 24.11 31.72
CA THR A 18 -19.60 24.90 30.78
C THR A 18 -18.74 25.51 29.68
N SER A 19 -17.64 26.19 30.05
CA SER A 19 -16.71 26.81 29.10
C SER A 19 -16.07 25.79 28.16
N TYR A 20 -15.74 24.57 28.65
CA TYR A 20 -15.18 23.52 27.80
C TYR A 20 -16.22 22.96 26.82
N ILE A 21 -17.49 22.82 27.25
CA ILE A 21 -18.57 22.37 26.36
C ILE A 21 -18.82 23.44 25.28
N ASP A 22 -18.90 24.70 25.64
CA ASP A 22 -19.12 25.80 24.68
C ASP A 22 -17.98 25.93 23.70
N TYR A 23 -16.73 25.84 24.17
CA TYR A 23 -15.56 25.80 23.30
C TYR A 23 -15.59 24.58 22.35
N SER A 24 -15.88 23.40 22.89
CA SER A 24 -15.95 22.17 22.08
C SER A 24 -17.03 22.24 21.01
N MET A 25 -18.21 22.73 21.36
CA MET A 25 -19.31 22.95 20.41
C MET A 25 -18.91 23.94 19.32
N SER A 26 -18.30 25.08 19.71
CA SER A 26 -17.83 26.08 18.76
C SER A 26 -16.77 25.49 17.78
N VAL A 27 -15.80 24.70 18.28
CA VAL A 27 -14.78 24.09 17.44
C VAL A 27 -15.37 23.04 16.50
N ILE A 28 -16.35 22.26 16.95
CA ILE A 28 -17.03 21.24 16.13
C ILE A 28 -17.86 21.89 15.03
N VAL A 29 -18.76 22.80 15.39
CA VAL A 29 -19.79 23.32 14.46
C VAL A 29 -19.26 24.48 13.62
N ALA A 30 -18.47 25.39 14.21
CA ALA A 30 -18.09 26.65 13.57
C ALA A 30 -16.63 26.71 13.08
N ARG A 31 -15.87 25.59 13.15
CA ARG A 31 -14.44 25.68 12.81
C ARG A 31 -13.89 24.47 12.03
N ALA A 32 -14.00 23.24 12.59
CA ALA A 32 -13.22 22.11 12.14
C ALA A 32 -13.91 21.20 11.13
N LEU A 33 -15.22 21.01 11.25
CA LEU A 33 -15.99 20.11 10.40
C LEU A 33 -16.65 20.82 9.22
N PRO A 34 -16.71 20.17 8.03
CA PRO A 34 -17.42 20.68 6.89
C PRO A 34 -18.93 20.47 7.03
N ASP A 35 -19.76 21.34 6.42
CA ASP A 35 -21.17 21.08 6.20
C ASP A 35 -21.34 20.08 5.04
N VAL A 36 -22.24 19.11 5.17
CA VAL A 36 -22.45 18.06 4.16
C VAL A 36 -22.97 18.63 2.83
N ARG A 37 -23.71 19.75 2.86
CA ARG A 37 -24.37 20.37 1.72
C ARG A 37 -23.40 21.03 0.76
N ASP A 38 -22.43 21.81 1.27
CA ASP A 38 -21.46 22.55 0.45
C ASP A 38 -20.00 22.05 0.59
N GLY A 39 -19.72 21.16 1.55
CA GLY A 39 -18.40 20.62 1.79
C GLY A 39 -17.41 21.59 2.41
N PHE A 40 -17.86 22.77 2.87
CA PHE A 40 -17.00 23.80 3.39
C PHE A 40 -17.02 23.94 4.90
N LYS A 41 -15.87 24.32 5.43
CA LYS A 41 -15.78 24.94 6.76
C LYS A 41 -16.13 26.42 6.64
N PRO A 42 -16.51 27.08 7.73
CA PRO A 42 -16.85 28.51 7.70
C PRO A 42 -15.79 29.40 7.03
N VAL A 43 -14.51 29.16 7.27
CA VAL A 43 -13.43 29.97 6.67
C VAL A 43 -13.38 29.84 5.14
N HIS A 44 -13.56 28.63 4.57
CA HIS A 44 -13.60 28.45 3.11
C HIS A 44 -14.77 29.20 2.48
N ARG A 45 -15.95 29.06 3.09
CA ARG A 45 -17.19 29.71 2.64
C ARG A 45 -17.04 31.23 2.65
N ARG A 46 -16.49 31.79 3.73
CA ARG A 46 -16.25 33.23 3.89
C ARG A 46 -15.23 33.77 2.88
N VAL A 47 -14.19 33.00 2.54
CA VAL A 47 -13.21 33.41 1.52
C VAL A 47 -13.86 33.48 0.14
N LEU A 48 -14.62 32.45 -0.28
CA LEU A 48 -15.27 32.42 -1.58
C LEU A 48 -16.37 33.50 -1.67
N TYR A 49 -17.16 33.66 -0.61
CA TYR A 49 -18.19 34.71 -0.54
C TYR A 49 -17.59 36.13 -0.56
N GLY A 50 -16.51 36.38 0.19
CA GLY A 50 -15.82 37.66 0.17
C GLY A 50 -15.17 37.96 -1.18
N MET A 51 -14.67 36.96 -1.92
CA MET A 51 -14.19 37.14 -3.28
C MET A 51 -15.34 37.48 -4.25
N HIS A 52 -16.51 36.89 -4.07
CA HIS A 52 -17.72 37.17 -4.85
C HIS A 52 -18.19 38.63 -4.60
N GLU A 53 -18.30 39.06 -3.36
CA GLU A 53 -18.69 40.43 -2.98
C GLU A 53 -17.70 41.49 -3.53
N LEU A 54 -16.40 41.13 -3.57
CA LEU A 54 -15.40 41.98 -4.24
C LEU A 54 -15.55 42.01 -5.76
N GLY A 55 -16.47 41.23 -6.34
CA GLY A 55 -16.60 41.05 -7.78
C GLY A 55 -15.30 40.49 -8.41
N ASN A 56 -14.62 39.61 -7.71
CA ASN A 56 -13.34 39.02 -8.15
C ASN A 56 -13.55 37.68 -8.88
N THR A 57 -14.32 37.74 -9.95
CA THR A 57 -14.77 36.65 -10.81
C THR A 57 -13.70 36.20 -11.79
N SER A 58 -13.87 35.04 -12.40
CA SER A 58 -12.90 34.39 -13.30
C SER A 58 -12.65 35.14 -14.59
N ASP A 59 -13.61 35.97 -15.02
CA ASP A 59 -13.54 36.83 -16.20
C ASP A 59 -12.75 38.13 -15.98
N LYS A 60 -12.48 38.49 -14.71
CA LYS A 60 -11.81 39.74 -14.32
C LYS A 60 -10.32 39.49 -13.98
N PRO A 61 -9.50 40.56 -14.01
CA PRO A 61 -8.12 40.47 -13.57
C PRO A 61 -8.00 40.00 -12.11
N THR A 62 -6.91 39.32 -11.81
CA THR A 62 -6.56 38.88 -10.44
C THR A 62 -6.41 40.10 -9.51
N LYS A 63 -6.71 39.90 -8.23
CA LYS A 63 -6.49 40.89 -7.18
C LYS A 63 -5.42 40.40 -6.21
N LYS A 64 -4.65 41.31 -5.57
CA LYS A 64 -3.69 40.99 -4.53
C LYS A 64 -4.35 40.16 -3.43
N SER A 65 -3.74 39.05 -3.04
CA SER A 65 -4.24 38.18 -1.97
C SER A 65 -4.43 38.94 -0.64
N ALA A 66 -3.56 39.89 -0.35
CA ALA A 66 -3.69 40.77 0.81
C ALA A 66 -5.01 41.59 0.83
N ARG A 67 -5.54 41.99 -0.35
CA ARG A 67 -6.84 42.66 -0.44
C ARG A 67 -7.99 41.71 -0.13
N ILE A 68 -7.93 40.51 -0.65
CA ILE A 68 -8.94 39.46 -0.39
C ILE A 68 -8.96 39.12 1.09
N VAL A 69 -7.77 38.85 1.69
CA VAL A 69 -7.62 38.52 3.11
C VAL A 69 -8.14 39.66 3.99
N GLY A 70 -7.79 40.92 3.67
CA GLY A 70 -8.28 42.12 4.40
C GLY A 70 -9.79 42.25 4.38
N GLU A 71 -10.43 42.03 3.22
CA GLU A 71 -11.90 42.06 3.06
C GLU A 71 -12.58 40.98 3.92
N VAL A 72 -12.10 39.76 3.82
CA VAL A 72 -12.67 38.61 4.58
C VAL A 72 -12.46 38.78 6.09
N MET A 73 -11.29 39.26 6.51
CA MET A 73 -10.98 39.48 7.91
C MET A 73 -11.83 40.61 8.51
N GLY A 74 -11.96 41.71 7.76
CA GLY A 74 -12.69 42.89 8.25
C GLY A 74 -14.20 42.71 8.30
N LYS A 75 -14.78 41.86 7.45
CA LYS A 75 -16.23 41.72 7.29
C LYS A 75 -16.82 40.43 7.88
N TYR A 76 -16.09 39.30 7.80
CA TYR A 76 -16.70 37.99 8.04
C TYR A 76 -15.91 37.07 9.00
N HIS A 77 -14.58 37.16 9.03
CA HIS A 77 -13.78 36.15 9.77
C HIS A 77 -12.85 36.82 10.82
N PRO A 78 -13.26 36.94 12.08
CA PRO A 78 -12.53 37.68 13.12
C PRO A 78 -11.36 36.87 13.71
N HIS A 79 -10.49 36.32 12.83
CA HIS A 79 -9.30 35.54 13.20
C HIS A 79 -8.07 36.05 12.44
N GLY A 80 -6.88 35.49 12.76
CA GLY A 80 -5.62 35.92 12.15
C GLY A 80 -5.59 35.76 10.62
N ASP A 81 -4.95 36.73 9.97
CA ASP A 81 -4.75 36.78 8.50
C ASP A 81 -4.07 35.52 7.93
N SER A 82 -3.16 34.93 8.69
CA SER A 82 -2.46 33.71 8.30
C SER A 82 -3.40 32.51 8.10
N SER A 83 -4.48 32.41 8.89
CA SER A 83 -5.50 31.37 8.72
C SER A 83 -6.29 31.55 7.43
N ILE A 84 -6.68 32.78 7.14
CA ILE A 84 -7.44 33.12 5.91
C ILE A 84 -6.56 32.94 4.69
N TYR A 85 -5.32 33.46 4.72
CA TYR A 85 -4.38 33.33 3.62
C TYR A 85 -3.99 31.88 3.38
N GLY A 86 -3.71 31.09 4.43
CA GLY A 86 -3.43 29.66 4.30
C GLY A 86 -4.58 28.87 3.66
N THR A 87 -5.82 29.24 3.96
CA THR A 87 -7.01 28.66 3.32
C THR A 87 -7.11 29.03 1.85
N LEU A 88 -6.89 30.29 1.50
CA LEU A 88 -6.86 30.77 0.12
C LEU A 88 -5.78 30.03 -0.69
N VAL A 89 -4.57 29.93 -0.14
CA VAL A 89 -3.45 29.20 -0.74
C VAL A 89 -3.82 27.75 -1.01
N ARG A 90 -4.38 27.05 -0.02
CA ARG A 90 -4.75 25.64 -0.16
C ARG A 90 -5.79 25.40 -1.26
N MET A 91 -6.78 26.31 -1.40
CA MET A 91 -7.79 26.22 -2.47
C MET A 91 -7.23 26.50 -3.87
N ALA A 92 -6.04 27.08 -3.98
CA ALA A 92 -5.35 27.32 -5.25
C ALA A 92 -4.31 26.22 -5.62
N GLN A 93 -4.02 25.29 -4.72
CA GLN A 93 -2.98 24.26 -4.92
C GLN A 93 -3.53 23.01 -5.64
N PRO A 94 -3.05 22.70 -6.88
CA PRO A 94 -3.57 21.59 -7.67
C PRO A 94 -3.16 20.20 -7.13
N TRP A 95 -2.21 20.13 -6.20
CA TRP A 95 -1.83 18.88 -5.51
C TRP A 95 -2.61 18.65 -4.21
N ASN A 96 -3.37 19.64 -3.72
CA ASN A 96 -4.24 19.53 -2.56
C ASN A 96 -5.72 19.41 -2.94
N MET A 97 -6.15 20.10 -4.00
CA MET A 97 -7.53 20.11 -4.47
C MET A 97 -7.65 19.28 -5.75
N ARG A 98 -8.63 18.38 -5.81
CA ARG A 98 -8.90 17.63 -7.04
C ARG A 98 -9.37 18.56 -8.17
N ASN A 99 -10.21 19.52 -7.80
CA ASN A 99 -10.64 20.62 -8.64
C ASN A 99 -10.41 21.93 -7.89
N VAL A 100 -9.49 22.77 -8.37
CA VAL A 100 -9.14 24.02 -7.71
C VAL A 100 -10.29 25.04 -7.75
N LEU A 101 -10.47 25.75 -6.65
CA LEU A 101 -11.53 26.74 -6.50
C LEU A 101 -11.00 28.18 -6.61
N VAL A 102 -9.71 28.36 -6.48
CA VAL A 102 -9.03 29.66 -6.59
C VAL A 102 -8.00 29.59 -7.69
N ASP A 103 -8.07 30.53 -8.63
CA ASP A 103 -7.07 30.72 -9.68
C ASP A 103 -6.00 31.68 -9.17
N GLY A 104 -4.82 31.13 -8.85
CA GLY A 104 -3.73 31.87 -8.22
C GLY A 104 -2.63 32.23 -9.21
N GLN A 105 -2.09 33.47 -9.06
CA GLN A 105 -0.93 33.95 -9.80
C GLN A 105 0.21 34.30 -8.85
N GLY A 106 1.39 33.74 -9.10
CA GLY A 106 2.56 33.87 -8.26
C GLY A 106 2.96 32.57 -7.59
N ASN A 107 3.73 32.63 -6.51
CA ASN A 107 4.19 31.44 -5.78
C ASN A 107 3.19 31.06 -4.67
N PHE A 108 2.43 30.00 -4.90
CA PHE A 108 1.50 29.39 -3.93
C PHE A 108 2.08 28.14 -3.26
N GLY A 109 3.40 27.97 -3.27
CA GLY A 109 4.09 26.81 -2.75
C GLY A 109 4.42 25.76 -3.82
N SER A 110 4.98 24.65 -3.40
CA SER A 110 5.34 23.53 -4.29
C SER A 110 5.04 22.17 -3.67
N VAL A 111 5.13 21.11 -4.48
CA VAL A 111 5.07 19.70 -4.02
C VAL A 111 6.30 19.33 -3.17
N ASP A 112 7.36 20.13 -3.22
CA ASP A 112 8.56 19.99 -2.40
C ASP A 112 8.38 20.48 -0.95
N GLY A 113 7.18 20.98 -0.61
CA GLY A 113 6.90 21.50 0.72
C GLY A 113 7.26 22.95 0.95
N ASP A 114 7.66 23.67 -0.13
CA ASP A 114 7.90 25.09 -0.03
C ASP A 114 6.61 25.83 0.32
N GLY A 115 6.71 26.80 1.24
CA GLY A 115 5.62 27.67 1.62
C GLY A 115 5.25 28.65 0.50
N ALA A 116 4.01 29.13 0.52
CA ALA A 116 3.59 30.20 -0.37
C ALA A 116 4.33 31.51 -0.04
N ALA A 117 4.56 32.35 -1.06
CA ALA A 117 5.05 33.69 -0.87
C ALA A 117 4.07 34.52 -0.01
N ALA A 118 4.55 35.59 0.64
CA ALA A 118 3.69 36.45 1.43
C ALA A 118 2.55 37.04 0.58
N MET A 119 1.37 37.23 1.19
CA MET A 119 0.12 37.63 0.50
C MET A 119 0.20 38.93 -0.28
N ARG A 120 1.19 39.78 -0.02
CA ARG A 120 1.45 41.01 -0.79
C ARG A 120 2.05 40.75 -2.17
N TYR A 121 2.65 39.58 -2.40
CA TYR A 121 3.26 39.21 -3.68
C TYR A 121 2.34 38.34 -4.57
N THR A 122 1.43 37.59 -3.97
CA THR A 122 0.51 36.71 -4.69
C THR A 122 -0.79 37.43 -5.09
N GLU A 123 -1.41 36.96 -6.15
CA GLU A 123 -2.70 37.42 -6.63
C GLU A 123 -3.63 36.21 -6.83
N ALA A 124 -4.93 36.46 -6.69
CA ALA A 124 -5.92 35.40 -6.82
C ALA A 124 -7.26 35.94 -7.36
N ARG A 125 -8.04 35.04 -7.96
CA ARG A 125 -9.45 35.25 -8.35
C ARG A 125 -10.21 33.93 -8.20
N LEU A 126 -11.54 33.98 -8.28
CA LEU A 126 -12.35 32.75 -8.33
C LEU A 126 -12.05 31.96 -9.59
N SER A 127 -12.01 30.65 -9.48
CA SER A 127 -12.03 29.77 -10.65
C SER A 127 -13.44 29.70 -11.24
N LYS A 128 -13.55 29.30 -12.51
CA LYS A 128 -14.87 29.11 -13.16
C LYS A 128 -15.77 28.13 -12.39
N LEU A 129 -15.16 27.06 -11.84
CA LEU A 129 -15.88 26.08 -11.05
C LEU A 129 -16.35 26.64 -9.69
N ALA A 130 -15.56 27.53 -9.08
CA ALA A 130 -15.99 28.21 -7.83
C ALA A 130 -17.19 29.12 -8.00
N GLU A 131 -17.36 29.70 -9.19
CA GLU A 131 -18.56 30.50 -9.50
C GLU A 131 -19.83 29.63 -9.52
N GLU A 132 -19.74 28.38 -9.94
CA GLU A 132 -20.87 27.44 -9.87
C GLU A 132 -21.27 27.08 -8.42
N MET A 133 -20.34 27.25 -7.46
CA MET A 133 -20.66 27.10 -6.02
C MET A 133 -21.51 28.26 -5.48
N LEU A 134 -21.36 29.47 -6.06
CA LEU A 134 -21.96 30.72 -5.64
C LEU A 134 -23.15 31.12 -6.52
N ARG A 135 -23.41 30.40 -7.60
CA ARG A 135 -24.44 30.72 -8.58
C ARG A 135 -25.81 30.76 -7.92
N ASP A 136 -26.58 31.77 -8.26
CA ASP A 136 -27.92 32.07 -7.73
C ASP A 136 -27.97 32.43 -6.23
N ILE A 137 -26.83 32.77 -5.58
CA ILE A 137 -26.82 33.18 -4.16
C ILE A 137 -27.66 34.43 -3.90
N GLU A 138 -27.82 35.31 -4.90
CA GLU A 138 -28.58 36.56 -4.84
C GLU A 138 -30.11 36.32 -4.96
N LYS A 139 -30.53 35.09 -5.26
CA LYS A 139 -31.96 34.75 -5.46
C LYS A 139 -32.61 34.12 -4.21
N ASP A 140 -32.15 34.50 -3.03
CA ASP A 140 -32.65 33.97 -1.74
C ASP A 140 -32.65 32.44 -1.63
N THR A 141 -31.63 31.81 -2.23
CA THR A 141 -31.52 30.36 -2.31
C THR A 141 -31.01 29.73 -1.03
N VAL A 142 -30.33 30.45 -0.16
CA VAL A 142 -29.74 30.00 1.10
C VAL A 142 -30.07 30.95 2.24
N ASP A 143 -30.02 30.41 3.48
CA ASP A 143 -30.21 31.22 4.66
C ASP A 143 -28.99 32.07 4.93
N MET A 144 -29.23 33.33 5.30
CA MET A 144 -28.20 34.30 5.68
C MET A 144 -28.23 34.47 7.20
N GLN A 145 -27.06 34.55 7.83
CA GLN A 145 -26.89 34.90 9.24
C GLN A 145 -26.14 36.22 9.39
N ASP A 146 -26.23 36.83 10.54
CA ASP A 146 -25.45 38.01 10.85
C ASP A 146 -23.97 37.63 11.01
N ASN A 147 -23.06 38.51 10.58
CA ASN A 147 -21.65 38.38 10.78
C ASN A 147 -21.27 38.59 12.27
N PHE A 148 -19.98 38.52 12.63
CA PHE A 148 -19.53 38.61 14.00
C PHE A 148 -19.86 39.90 14.76
N ASP A 149 -20.08 41.01 14.05
CA ASP A 149 -20.43 42.36 14.62
C ASP A 149 -21.86 42.80 14.29
N ASN A 150 -22.67 41.93 13.72
CA ASN A 150 -24.06 42.18 13.28
C ASN A 150 -24.23 43.37 12.29
N SER A 151 -23.14 43.74 11.61
CA SER A 151 -23.19 44.84 10.61
C SER A 151 -23.56 44.36 9.22
N LEU A 152 -23.24 43.11 8.88
CA LEU A 152 -23.47 42.48 7.58
C LEU A 152 -24.06 41.09 7.71
N LYS A 153 -24.48 40.53 6.59
CA LYS A 153 -24.95 39.14 6.52
C LYS A 153 -24.00 38.26 5.74
N GLU A 154 -23.84 37.03 6.19
CA GLU A 154 -23.07 36.01 5.52
C GLU A 154 -23.89 34.73 5.29
N PRO A 155 -23.64 33.97 4.22
CA PRO A 155 -24.40 32.73 3.95
C PRO A 155 -24.04 31.65 4.94
N MET A 156 -25.03 30.94 5.48
CA MET A 156 -24.86 29.76 6.32
C MET A 156 -24.31 28.58 5.52
N VAL A 157 -24.66 28.49 4.22
CA VAL A 157 -24.21 27.46 3.28
C VAL A 157 -24.23 28.05 1.87
N LEU A 158 -23.40 27.54 0.96
CA LEU A 158 -23.43 27.96 -0.44
C LEU A 158 -24.41 27.14 -1.27
N PRO A 159 -24.97 27.71 -2.37
CA PRO A 159 -25.93 27.01 -3.24
C PRO A 159 -25.40 25.74 -3.90
N CYS A 160 -24.13 25.67 -4.23
CA CYS A 160 -23.39 24.51 -4.72
C CYS A 160 -24.08 23.67 -5.80
N ARG A 161 -23.70 23.85 -7.05
CA ARG A 161 -24.25 23.07 -8.18
C ARG A 161 -23.60 21.68 -8.34
N PHE A 162 -22.55 21.36 -7.59
CA PHE A 162 -21.91 20.05 -7.59
C PHE A 162 -21.49 19.62 -6.16
N PRO A 163 -21.36 18.32 -5.86
CA PRO A 163 -21.11 17.80 -4.52
C PRO A 163 -19.65 17.95 -4.11
N ASN A 164 -19.26 19.18 -3.74
CA ASN A 164 -17.89 19.55 -3.43
C ASN A 164 -17.28 18.73 -2.29
N LEU A 165 -18.07 18.30 -1.30
CA LEU A 165 -17.59 17.44 -0.20
C LEU A 165 -16.97 16.15 -0.73
N LEU A 166 -17.59 15.52 -1.72
CA LEU A 166 -17.05 14.31 -2.36
C LEU A 166 -15.89 14.66 -3.31
N VAL A 167 -16.05 15.68 -4.15
CA VAL A 167 -15.08 16.03 -5.19
C VAL A 167 -13.74 16.45 -4.59
N ASN A 168 -13.73 17.39 -3.66
CA ASN A 168 -12.53 17.95 -3.08
C ASN A 168 -12.16 17.37 -1.69
N GLY A 169 -13.05 16.57 -1.10
CA GLY A 169 -12.83 16.01 0.21
C GLY A 169 -12.78 17.05 1.32
N ALA A 170 -12.47 16.63 2.52
CA ALA A 170 -12.24 17.51 3.67
C ALA A 170 -11.36 16.83 4.71
N SER A 171 -10.53 17.58 5.41
CA SER A 171 -9.77 17.10 6.56
C SER A 171 -9.86 18.10 7.70
N GLY A 172 -10.02 17.65 8.94
CA GLY A 172 -10.11 18.54 10.11
C GLY A 172 -10.08 17.80 11.43
N ILE A 173 -9.52 18.47 12.44
CA ILE A 173 -9.42 17.94 13.80
C ILE A 173 -10.28 18.83 14.70
N ALA A 174 -11.30 18.24 15.30
CA ALA A 174 -12.17 18.86 16.27
C ALA A 174 -11.91 18.28 17.68
N VAL A 175 -12.66 18.73 18.68
CA VAL A 175 -12.59 18.16 20.02
C VAL A 175 -13.31 16.81 20.04
N GLY A 176 -12.58 15.74 20.37
CA GLY A 176 -13.13 14.40 20.48
C GLY A 176 -13.43 13.69 19.14
N MET A 177 -13.24 14.35 18.00
CA MET A 177 -13.46 13.75 16.67
C MET A 177 -12.60 14.40 15.60
N ALA A 178 -12.39 13.69 14.49
CA ALA A 178 -11.70 14.21 13.33
C ALA A 178 -12.41 13.76 12.06
N THR A 179 -12.33 14.56 11.01
CA THR A 179 -12.79 14.20 9.68
C THR A 179 -11.60 14.07 8.73
N ASN A 180 -11.64 13.08 7.85
CA ASN A 180 -10.67 12.89 6.79
C ASN A 180 -11.34 12.19 5.60
N MET A 181 -11.83 12.99 4.67
CA MET A 181 -12.55 12.53 3.48
C MET A 181 -11.64 12.64 2.26
N PRO A 182 -11.52 11.58 1.45
CA PRO A 182 -10.73 11.64 0.22
C PRO A 182 -11.44 12.43 -0.88
N THR A 183 -10.67 12.82 -1.86
CA THR A 183 -11.13 13.47 -3.09
C THR A 183 -11.62 12.44 -4.11
N HIS A 184 -12.52 12.85 -5.04
CA HIS A 184 -13.08 11.98 -6.08
C HIS A 184 -13.10 12.67 -7.43
N ASN A 185 -13.24 11.88 -8.50
CA ASN A 185 -13.42 12.40 -9.85
C ASN A 185 -14.80 13.05 -10.00
N LEU A 186 -14.82 14.28 -10.52
CA LEU A 186 -16.05 15.07 -10.69
C LEU A 186 -17.09 14.35 -11.57
N GLY A 187 -16.64 13.78 -12.69
CA GLY A 187 -17.51 13.06 -13.62
C GLY A 187 -18.17 11.84 -12.99
N GLU A 188 -17.39 11.00 -12.28
CA GLU A 188 -17.89 9.81 -11.59
C GLU A 188 -18.88 10.16 -10.49
N VAL A 189 -18.60 11.22 -9.71
CA VAL A 189 -19.51 11.65 -8.64
C VAL A 189 -20.80 12.19 -9.20
N ILE A 190 -20.77 12.95 -10.30
CA ILE A 190 -21.99 13.42 -10.97
C ILE A 190 -22.79 12.24 -11.52
N ASP A 191 -22.15 11.23 -12.13
CA ASP A 191 -22.84 10.04 -12.61
C ASP A 191 -23.56 9.30 -11.47
N GLY A 192 -22.91 9.21 -10.30
CA GLY A 192 -23.53 8.64 -9.08
C GLY A 192 -24.72 9.49 -8.59
N CYS A 193 -24.63 10.81 -8.63
CA CYS A 193 -25.74 11.70 -8.30
C CYS A 193 -26.89 11.57 -9.28
N VAL A 194 -26.63 11.47 -10.58
CA VAL A 194 -27.64 11.26 -11.63
C VAL A 194 -28.32 9.89 -11.45
N ALA A 195 -27.56 8.83 -11.12
CA ALA A 195 -28.14 7.52 -10.81
C ALA A 195 -29.08 7.59 -9.59
N TYR A 196 -28.68 8.33 -8.54
CA TYR A 196 -29.51 8.57 -7.36
C TYR A 196 -30.81 9.31 -7.74
N VAL A 197 -30.73 10.38 -8.55
CA VAL A 197 -31.88 11.18 -9.01
C VAL A 197 -32.84 10.31 -9.81
N LYS A 198 -32.36 9.49 -10.74
CA LYS A 198 -33.18 8.57 -11.53
C LYS A 198 -33.92 7.54 -10.66
N ASN A 199 -33.21 6.98 -9.67
CA ASN A 199 -33.86 6.10 -8.68
C ASN A 199 -34.93 6.85 -7.86
N ALA A 200 -34.64 8.10 -7.47
CA ALA A 200 -35.62 8.93 -6.74
C ALA A 200 -36.87 9.24 -7.59
N VAL A 201 -36.72 9.57 -8.87
CA VAL A 201 -37.85 9.74 -9.82
C VAL A 201 -38.68 8.47 -9.94
N ALA A 202 -38.02 7.32 -10.18
CA ALA A 202 -38.72 6.04 -10.28
C ALA A 202 -39.51 5.72 -8.98
N ARG A 203 -39.00 6.08 -7.82
CA ARG A 203 -39.68 5.91 -6.52
C ARG A 203 -40.86 6.86 -6.29
N VAL A 204 -40.86 8.02 -6.95
CA VAL A 204 -42.04 8.91 -6.96
C VAL A 204 -43.17 8.26 -7.75
N GLU A 205 -42.87 7.58 -8.87
CA GLU A 205 -43.82 6.86 -9.69
C GLU A 205 -44.24 5.52 -9.07
N ASP A 206 -43.31 4.77 -8.49
CA ASP A 206 -43.56 3.51 -7.79
C ASP A 206 -42.91 3.51 -6.38
N PRO A 207 -43.67 3.85 -5.33
CA PRO A 207 -43.16 3.89 -3.95
C PRO A 207 -42.72 2.54 -3.38
N THR A 208 -42.95 1.42 -4.08
CA THR A 208 -42.51 0.07 -3.65
C THR A 208 -41.06 -0.20 -3.99
N LEU A 209 -40.44 0.61 -4.86
CA LEU A 209 -39.04 0.47 -5.23
C LEU A 209 -38.13 0.80 -4.05
N GLU A 210 -37.09 -0.02 -3.89
CA GLU A 210 -36.04 0.24 -2.90
C GLU A 210 -35.17 1.44 -3.31
N SER A 211 -34.68 2.13 -2.31
CA SER A 211 -33.71 3.21 -2.54
C SER A 211 -32.37 2.63 -2.99
N ILE A 212 -31.71 3.35 -3.90
CA ILE A 212 -30.38 2.99 -4.43
C ILE A 212 -29.42 2.61 -3.29
N THR A 213 -28.72 1.50 -3.46
CA THR A 213 -27.74 0.96 -2.51
C THR A 213 -26.37 1.59 -2.69
N VAL A 214 -25.50 1.45 -1.68
CA VAL A 214 -24.07 1.87 -1.80
C VAL A 214 -23.38 1.09 -2.91
N ALA A 215 -23.69 -0.20 -3.09
CA ALA A 215 -23.08 -1.04 -4.12
C ALA A 215 -23.38 -0.54 -5.53
N GLU A 216 -24.63 -0.14 -5.81
CA GLU A 216 -25.04 0.45 -7.08
C GLU A 216 -24.36 1.80 -7.32
N LEU A 217 -24.23 2.64 -6.29
CA LEU A 217 -23.48 3.91 -6.40
C LEU A 217 -22.00 3.68 -6.70
N MET A 218 -21.40 2.58 -6.20
CA MET A 218 -20.01 2.22 -6.47
C MET A 218 -19.76 1.77 -7.92
N GLU A 219 -20.78 1.46 -8.70
CA GLU A 219 -20.63 1.22 -10.14
C GLU A 219 -20.25 2.52 -10.87
N HIS A 220 -20.73 3.66 -10.39
CA HIS A 220 -20.44 4.99 -10.93
C HIS A 220 -19.26 5.63 -10.21
N ILE A 221 -19.25 5.70 -8.89
CA ILE A 221 -18.18 6.26 -8.05
C ILE A 221 -17.25 5.13 -7.63
N LYS A 222 -16.28 4.81 -8.50
CA LYS A 222 -15.47 3.60 -8.39
C LYS A 222 -14.55 3.57 -7.16
N ALA A 223 -13.87 4.68 -6.88
CA ALA A 223 -12.94 4.84 -5.76
C ALA A 223 -12.54 6.32 -5.62
N PRO A 224 -11.89 6.74 -4.54
CA PRO A 224 -11.23 8.04 -4.45
C PRO A 224 -10.31 8.31 -5.65
N ASP A 225 -10.20 9.59 -6.01
CA ASP A 225 -9.33 10.07 -7.09
C ASP A 225 -8.49 11.22 -6.54
N PHE A 226 -7.21 10.95 -6.28
CA PHE A 226 -6.32 11.90 -5.63
C PHE A 226 -5.69 12.87 -6.63
N PRO A 227 -5.50 14.15 -6.25
CA PRO A 227 -4.91 15.17 -7.13
C PRO A 227 -3.53 14.79 -7.66
N THR A 228 -2.73 14.08 -6.85
CA THR A 228 -1.37 13.65 -7.17
C THR A 228 -1.28 12.32 -7.93
N GLY A 229 -2.42 11.71 -8.28
CA GLY A 229 -2.48 10.41 -8.94
C GLY A 229 -2.16 9.25 -8.00
N GLY A 230 -1.22 8.41 -8.40
CA GLY A 230 -0.86 7.19 -7.68
C GLY A 230 -1.79 6.01 -7.97
N THR A 231 -1.65 4.95 -7.19
CA THR A 231 -2.38 3.70 -7.37
C THR A 231 -3.02 3.26 -6.05
N ILE A 232 -4.32 3.09 -6.03
CA ILE A 232 -5.02 2.42 -4.91
C ILE A 232 -4.73 0.93 -5.01
N TYR A 233 -4.16 0.37 -3.94
CA TYR A 233 -3.72 -1.02 -3.87
C TYR A 233 -4.60 -1.81 -2.90
N GLY A 234 -5.50 -2.63 -3.47
CA GLY A 234 -6.55 -3.33 -2.74
C GLY A 234 -7.85 -2.51 -2.60
N TYR A 235 -8.99 -3.18 -2.78
CA TYR A 235 -10.30 -2.52 -2.88
C TYR A 235 -11.14 -2.60 -1.59
N GLN A 236 -10.75 -3.46 -0.63
CA GLN A 236 -11.53 -3.66 0.60
C GLN A 236 -11.65 -2.38 1.42
N GLY A 237 -10.55 -1.63 1.59
CA GLY A 237 -10.58 -0.37 2.33
C GLY A 237 -11.46 0.71 1.69
N VAL A 238 -11.63 0.69 0.36
CA VAL A 238 -12.58 1.58 -0.35
C VAL A 238 -14.02 1.17 -0.06
N ARG A 239 -14.31 -0.13 -0.13
CA ARG A 239 -15.65 -0.66 0.20
C ARG A 239 -16.05 -0.33 1.63
N ASP A 240 -15.18 -0.62 2.60
CA ASP A 240 -15.41 -0.31 4.00
C ASP A 240 -15.70 1.19 4.21
N ALA A 241 -14.91 2.07 3.55
CA ALA A 241 -15.09 3.51 3.63
C ALA A 241 -16.45 3.97 3.08
N TYR A 242 -16.90 3.40 1.97
CA TYR A 242 -18.16 3.78 1.34
C TYR A 242 -19.39 3.20 2.05
N GLU A 243 -19.29 1.99 2.57
CA GLU A 243 -20.39 1.34 3.32
C GLU A 243 -20.55 1.90 4.73
N THR A 244 -19.44 2.15 5.44
CA THR A 244 -19.47 2.48 6.88
C THR A 244 -19.06 3.91 7.21
N GLY A 245 -18.53 4.66 6.26
CA GLY A 245 -17.88 5.96 6.48
C GLY A 245 -16.46 5.87 7.05
N ARG A 246 -15.92 4.65 7.28
CA ARG A 246 -14.56 4.43 7.78
C ARG A 246 -13.87 3.34 6.98
N GLY A 247 -12.61 3.59 6.60
CA GLY A 247 -11.82 2.62 5.87
C GLY A 247 -10.35 3.03 5.81
N ARG A 248 -9.48 2.06 5.50
CA ARG A 248 -8.06 2.31 5.30
C ARG A 248 -7.70 1.97 3.86
N ILE A 249 -7.37 2.99 3.08
CA ILE A 249 -7.01 2.87 1.67
C ILE A 249 -5.49 2.91 1.55
N ILE A 250 -4.90 1.92 0.90
CA ILE A 250 -3.46 1.88 0.62
C ILE A 250 -3.23 2.56 -0.73
N ILE A 251 -2.32 3.54 -0.74
CA ILE A 251 -1.93 4.28 -1.93
C ILE A 251 -0.44 4.03 -2.19
N ARG A 252 -0.10 3.62 -3.41
CA ARG A 252 1.27 3.46 -3.89
C ARG A 252 1.60 4.53 -4.93
N SER A 253 2.85 4.96 -4.95
CA SER A 253 3.43 5.72 -6.05
C SER A 253 3.30 4.95 -7.36
N LYS A 254 3.22 5.68 -8.46
CA LYS A 254 3.47 5.12 -9.78
C LYS A 254 4.99 5.03 -9.97
N ALA A 255 5.53 3.83 -9.88
CA ALA A 255 6.94 3.54 -10.09
C ALA A 255 7.09 2.52 -11.23
N GLU A 256 8.00 2.78 -12.14
CA GLU A 256 8.29 1.94 -13.31
C GLU A 256 9.79 1.59 -13.30
N ILE A 257 10.12 0.34 -13.64
CA ILE A 257 11.50 -0.10 -13.78
C ILE A 257 11.85 0.06 -15.25
N GLU A 258 12.86 0.87 -15.54
CA GLU A 258 13.41 1.09 -16.86
C GLU A 258 14.80 0.44 -16.94
N THR A 259 15.08 -0.27 -18.02
CA THR A 259 16.40 -0.80 -18.33
C THR A 259 17.06 0.08 -19.39
N GLU A 260 18.24 0.60 -19.10
CA GLU A 260 19.04 1.39 -20.03
C GLU A 260 19.74 0.48 -21.07
N ASP A 261 20.21 1.06 -22.17
CA ASP A 261 20.91 0.34 -23.25
C ASP A 261 22.19 -0.37 -22.75
N ASN A 262 22.75 0.07 -21.64
CA ASN A 262 23.96 -0.52 -21.00
C ASN A 262 23.61 -1.69 -20.03
N GLY A 263 22.34 -2.12 -19.99
CA GLY A 263 21.85 -3.17 -19.10
C GLY A 263 21.67 -2.76 -17.64
N ARG A 264 21.81 -1.47 -17.30
CA ARG A 264 21.54 -0.97 -15.94
C ARG A 264 20.05 -0.73 -15.76
N GLU A 265 19.54 -1.13 -14.61
CA GLU A 265 18.17 -0.86 -14.21
C GLU A 265 18.08 0.43 -13.39
N ARG A 266 16.96 1.13 -13.54
CA ARG A 266 16.60 2.29 -12.72
C ARG A 266 15.12 2.28 -12.41
N ILE A 267 14.75 2.79 -11.24
CA ILE A 267 13.36 2.97 -10.84
C ILE A 267 12.99 4.43 -11.08
N VAL A 268 11.97 4.66 -11.89
CA VAL A 268 11.45 6.00 -12.20
C VAL A 268 10.10 6.17 -11.50
N ILE A 269 9.99 7.18 -10.63
CA ILE A 269 8.79 7.51 -9.89
C ILE A 269 8.17 8.74 -10.54
N GLY A 270 6.95 8.58 -11.10
CA GLY A 270 6.22 9.62 -11.81
C GLY A 270 5.07 10.25 -11.02
N GLU A 271 4.55 9.56 -10.00
CA GLU A 271 3.47 10.04 -9.17
C GLU A 271 3.70 9.67 -7.70
N LEU A 272 3.25 10.52 -6.78
CA LEU A 272 3.41 10.32 -5.34
C LEU A 272 2.06 10.10 -4.65
N PRO A 273 2.01 9.35 -3.54
CA PRO A 273 0.81 9.24 -2.74
C PRO A 273 0.36 10.62 -2.22
N TYR A 274 -0.94 10.81 -2.11
CA TYR A 274 -1.52 12.06 -1.64
C TYR A 274 -1.00 12.46 -0.25
N GLY A 275 -0.60 13.72 -0.12
CA GLY A 275 -0.08 14.29 1.12
C GLY A 275 1.40 14.01 1.40
N VAL A 276 2.10 13.31 0.51
CA VAL A 276 3.55 13.08 0.62
C VAL A 276 4.31 14.28 0.06
N VAL A 277 5.25 14.80 0.85
CA VAL A 277 6.18 15.86 0.46
C VAL A 277 7.38 15.22 -0.26
N LYS A 278 7.65 15.67 -1.49
CA LYS A 278 8.67 15.05 -2.36
C LYS A 278 10.09 15.16 -1.78
N SER A 279 10.47 16.32 -1.29
CA SER A 279 11.81 16.55 -0.70
C SER A 279 12.07 15.66 0.53
N ASP A 280 11.07 15.51 1.41
CA ASP A 280 11.16 14.65 2.58
C ASP A 280 11.29 13.17 2.21
N LEU A 281 10.56 12.74 1.17
CA LEU A 281 10.66 11.38 0.64
C LEU A 281 12.06 11.08 0.12
N VAL A 282 12.62 11.96 -0.73
CA VAL A 282 13.96 11.79 -1.29
C VAL A 282 15.01 11.74 -0.19
N LYS A 283 14.91 12.63 0.80
CA LYS A 283 15.81 12.64 1.96
C LYS A 283 15.69 11.33 2.78
N ASN A 284 14.47 10.88 3.05
CA ASN A 284 14.25 9.64 3.80
C ASN A 284 14.83 8.42 3.07
N ILE A 285 14.71 8.35 1.74
CA ILE A 285 15.33 7.28 0.94
C ILE A 285 16.86 7.34 1.09
N ALA A 286 17.46 8.52 0.96
CA ALA A 286 18.92 8.69 1.11
C ALA A 286 19.39 8.28 2.52
N ASP A 287 18.66 8.64 3.58
CA ASP A 287 18.97 8.25 4.96
C ASP A 287 18.92 6.72 5.13
N LEU A 288 17.90 6.05 4.56
CA LEU A 288 17.79 4.58 4.61
C LEU A 288 18.90 3.85 3.86
N VAL A 289 19.42 4.44 2.76
CA VAL A 289 20.57 3.93 2.03
C VAL A 289 21.86 4.09 2.85
N ASN A 290 22.07 5.25 3.46
CA ASN A 290 23.20 5.54 4.34
C ASN A 290 23.21 4.62 5.58
N ASP A 291 22.04 4.37 6.16
CA ASP A 291 21.84 3.44 7.29
C ASP A 291 21.96 1.96 6.88
N LYS A 292 22.19 1.65 5.60
CA LYS A 292 22.23 0.28 5.04
C LYS A 292 20.95 -0.55 5.29
N LYS A 293 19.82 0.11 5.45
CA LYS A 293 18.51 -0.57 5.53
C LYS A 293 17.97 -0.94 4.15
N ILE A 294 18.33 -0.16 3.14
CA ILE A 294 18.05 -0.45 1.73
C ILE A 294 19.40 -0.47 1.00
N GLU A 295 19.81 -1.64 0.55
CA GLU A 295 20.99 -1.86 -0.26
C GLU A 295 20.59 -1.94 -1.74
N GLY A 296 21.58 -1.83 -2.66
CA GLY A 296 21.33 -1.96 -4.10
C GLY A 296 21.08 -0.63 -4.83
N ILE A 297 21.00 0.51 -4.14
CA ILE A 297 20.88 1.84 -4.74
C ILE A 297 22.27 2.44 -4.94
N SER A 298 22.56 2.93 -6.16
CA SER A 298 23.82 3.62 -6.49
C SER A 298 23.69 5.15 -6.48
N GLY A 299 22.52 5.68 -6.80
CA GLY A 299 22.26 7.12 -6.85
C GLY A 299 20.78 7.45 -6.79
N ILE A 300 20.47 8.68 -6.38
CA ILE A 300 19.11 9.24 -6.38
C ILE A 300 19.18 10.61 -7.04
N SER A 301 18.36 10.83 -8.06
CA SER A 301 18.28 12.10 -8.81
C SER A 301 16.84 12.57 -8.91
N ASP A 302 16.59 13.80 -8.49
CA ASP A 302 15.31 14.48 -8.72
C ASP A 302 15.38 15.31 -10.01
N GLN A 303 14.64 14.87 -11.01
CA GLN A 303 14.54 15.52 -12.32
C GLN A 303 13.16 16.14 -12.55
N SER A 304 12.39 16.32 -11.49
CA SER A 304 11.06 16.91 -11.56
C SER A 304 11.12 18.34 -12.09
N LYS A 305 10.17 18.67 -12.97
CA LYS A 305 9.94 20.03 -13.47
C LYS A 305 8.48 20.41 -13.18
N ARG A 306 7.61 20.26 -14.17
CA ARG A 306 6.16 20.40 -14.01
C ARG A 306 5.55 19.15 -13.40
N ASP A 307 6.03 18.00 -13.85
CA ASP A 307 5.61 16.68 -13.38
C ASP A 307 6.71 16.07 -12.49
N VAL A 308 6.31 15.24 -11.54
CA VAL A 308 7.22 14.52 -10.65
C VAL A 308 8.03 13.51 -11.48
N ARG A 309 9.34 13.53 -11.33
CA ARG A 309 10.26 12.55 -11.90
C ARG A 309 11.45 12.33 -10.99
N ILE A 310 11.36 11.33 -10.11
CA ILE A 310 12.46 10.91 -9.25
C ILE A 310 13.06 9.65 -9.86
N ILE A 311 14.37 9.63 -10.07
CA ILE A 311 15.11 8.49 -10.61
C ILE A 311 15.99 7.91 -9.51
N ILE A 312 15.84 6.62 -9.29
CA ILE A 312 16.67 5.82 -8.37
C ILE A 312 17.48 4.85 -9.21
N GLU A 313 18.78 5.06 -9.27
CA GLU A 313 19.72 4.22 -10.01
C GLU A 313 20.07 2.97 -9.20
N ILE A 314 20.02 1.81 -9.83
CA ILE A 314 20.26 0.50 -9.21
C ILE A 314 21.70 0.06 -9.51
N LYS A 315 22.36 -0.59 -8.55
CA LYS A 315 23.65 -1.23 -8.74
C LYS A 315 23.52 -2.44 -9.68
N ARG A 316 24.58 -2.79 -10.41
CA ARG A 316 24.56 -3.91 -11.38
C ARG A 316 24.25 -5.28 -10.79
N ASP A 317 24.61 -5.47 -9.52
CA ASP A 317 24.46 -6.70 -8.74
C ASP A 317 23.13 -6.75 -7.93
N ALA A 318 22.26 -5.77 -8.11
CA ALA A 318 21.02 -5.66 -7.35
C ALA A 318 19.80 -5.80 -8.26
N ASN A 319 18.76 -6.44 -7.76
CA ASN A 319 17.47 -6.59 -8.43
C ASN A 319 16.58 -5.38 -8.15
N ALA A 320 16.15 -4.66 -9.18
CA ALA A 320 15.32 -3.46 -9.05
C ALA A 320 13.96 -3.74 -8.41
N GLN A 321 13.34 -4.92 -8.66
CA GLN A 321 12.05 -5.28 -8.06
C GLN A 321 12.17 -5.45 -6.55
N VAL A 322 13.23 -6.08 -6.07
CA VAL A 322 13.51 -6.25 -4.63
C VAL A 322 13.73 -4.89 -3.95
N VAL A 323 14.48 -4.00 -4.61
CA VAL A 323 14.69 -2.63 -4.10
C VAL A 323 13.38 -1.86 -4.05
N LEU A 324 12.56 -1.94 -5.10
CA LEU A 324 11.23 -1.30 -5.15
C LEU A 324 10.32 -1.80 -4.04
N ASN A 325 10.31 -3.10 -3.77
CA ASN A 325 9.54 -3.69 -2.68
C ASN A 325 9.99 -3.19 -1.30
N LYS A 326 11.32 -3.07 -1.09
CA LYS A 326 11.88 -2.45 0.12
C LYS A 326 11.50 -0.98 0.25
N LEU A 327 11.51 -0.22 -0.84
CA LEU A 327 11.08 1.17 -0.87
C LEU A 327 9.59 1.32 -0.48
N TYR A 328 8.70 0.49 -1.00
CA TYR A 328 7.28 0.48 -0.59
C TYR A 328 7.10 0.14 0.89
N LYS A 329 7.93 -0.72 1.45
CA LYS A 329 7.83 -1.11 2.88
C LYS A 329 8.36 -0.05 3.84
N TYR A 330 9.47 0.59 3.50
CA TYR A 330 10.21 1.44 4.46
C TYR A 330 10.03 2.94 4.21
N THR A 331 9.38 3.35 3.12
CA THR A 331 9.21 4.76 2.76
C THR A 331 7.75 5.13 2.48
N ALA A 332 7.49 6.42 2.32
CA ALA A 332 6.18 6.95 1.96
C ALA A 332 5.81 6.73 0.47
N LEU A 333 6.59 5.95 -0.31
CA LEU A 333 6.17 5.46 -1.64
C LEU A 333 4.93 4.56 -1.55
N GLN A 334 4.68 3.96 -0.40
CA GLN A 334 3.40 3.40 -0.03
C GLN A 334 2.92 4.08 1.25
N SER A 335 1.76 4.70 1.20
CA SER A 335 1.10 5.31 2.35
C SER A 335 -0.30 4.77 2.55
N SER A 336 -0.91 5.04 3.69
CA SER A 336 -2.30 4.69 3.94
C SER A 336 -3.12 5.94 4.23
N PHE A 337 -4.24 6.09 3.53
CA PHE A 337 -5.23 7.12 3.79
C PHE A 337 -6.35 6.53 4.66
N SER A 338 -6.45 7.00 5.90
CA SER A 338 -7.50 6.57 6.82
C SER A 338 -8.73 7.44 6.63
N VAL A 339 -9.76 6.89 6.01
CA VAL A 339 -11.04 7.57 5.79
C VAL A 339 -11.83 7.64 7.10
N ASN A 340 -12.37 8.82 7.39
CA ASN A 340 -13.33 9.06 8.46
C ASN A 340 -14.29 10.16 8.02
N SER A 341 -15.46 9.77 7.53
CA SER A 341 -16.41 10.64 6.83
C SER A 341 -17.38 11.32 7.80
N ILE A 342 -16.85 12.18 8.69
CA ILE A 342 -17.66 12.97 9.62
C ILE A 342 -17.92 14.35 9.03
N ALA A 343 -19.21 14.73 8.87
CA ALA A 343 -19.62 16.06 8.45
C ALA A 343 -20.82 16.55 9.29
N LEU A 344 -21.12 17.82 9.16
CA LEU A 344 -22.29 18.42 9.81
C LEU A 344 -23.54 18.21 8.95
N VAL A 345 -24.53 17.53 9.52
CA VAL A 345 -25.87 17.38 8.97
C VAL A 345 -26.83 18.16 9.86
N LYS A 346 -27.44 19.22 9.33
CA LYS A 346 -28.34 20.11 10.11
C LYS A 346 -27.69 20.58 11.43
N GLY A 347 -26.39 20.95 11.36
CA GLY A 347 -25.59 21.45 12.49
C GLY A 347 -25.12 20.39 13.50
N ARG A 348 -25.30 19.09 13.23
CA ARG A 348 -24.86 17.98 14.08
C ARG A 348 -23.83 17.12 13.38
N PRO A 349 -22.70 16.77 14.05
CA PRO A 349 -21.71 15.89 13.46
C PRO A 349 -22.26 14.47 13.30
N GLN A 350 -22.18 13.91 12.12
CA GLN A 350 -22.59 12.54 11.79
C GLN A 350 -21.51 11.83 10.97
N LEU A 351 -21.36 10.54 11.18
CA LEU A 351 -20.55 9.66 10.33
C LEU A 351 -21.44 9.24 9.15
N LEU A 352 -20.98 9.54 7.93
CA LEU A 352 -21.76 9.37 6.71
C LEU A 352 -21.15 8.29 5.82
N ASN A 353 -21.96 7.44 5.25
CA ASN A 353 -21.62 6.56 4.16
C ASN A 353 -21.75 7.29 2.80
N LEU A 354 -21.37 6.65 1.70
CA LEU A 354 -21.41 7.26 0.37
C LEU A 354 -22.82 7.71 -0.02
N ARG A 355 -23.83 6.85 0.23
CA ARG A 355 -25.23 7.14 -0.09
C ARG A 355 -25.74 8.36 0.68
N ASP A 356 -25.43 8.43 1.99
CA ASP A 356 -25.88 9.54 2.82
C ASP A 356 -25.31 10.88 2.36
N MET A 357 -24.02 10.89 1.89
CA MET A 357 -23.41 12.11 1.33
C MET A 357 -24.12 12.56 0.06
N VAL A 358 -24.39 11.64 -0.86
CA VAL A 358 -25.14 11.93 -2.10
C VAL A 358 -26.57 12.38 -1.79
N ALA A 359 -27.27 11.68 -0.89
CA ALA A 359 -28.64 12.01 -0.51
C ALA A 359 -28.79 13.41 0.08
N ASN A 360 -27.92 13.79 1.03
CA ASN A 360 -27.91 15.13 1.63
C ASN A 360 -27.60 16.23 0.61
N PHE A 361 -26.72 15.96 -0.34
CA PHE A 361 -26.43 16.90 -1.43
C PHE A 361 -27.66 17.09 -2.33
N ILE A 362 -28.32 16.00 -2.75
CA ILE A 362 -29.52 16.10 -3.60
C ILE A 362 -30.68 16.77 -2.85
N GLU A 363 -30.89 16.48 -1.54
CA GLU A 363 -31.87 17.18 -0.70
C GLU A 363 -31.58 18.70 -0.69
N HIS A 364 -30.33 19.09 -0.52
CA HIS A 364 -29.92 20.50 -0.60
C HIS A 364 -30.21 21.12 -1.97
N ARG A 365 -29.88 20.43 -3.06
CA ARG A 365 -30.17 20.92 -4.41
C ARG A 365 -31.68 21.08 -4.65
N MET A 366 -32.49 20.16 -4.13
CA MET A 366 -33.93 20.25 -4.19
C MET A 366 -34.44 21.53 -3.51
N ASP A 367 -33.92 21.83 -2.30
CA ASP A 367 -34.29 23.09 -1.59
C ASP A 367 -33.87 24.35 -2.37
N ILE A 368 -32.65 24.35 -2.93
CA ILE A 368 -32.16 25.46 -3.75
C ILE A 368 -33.04 25.69 -4.98
N VAL A 369 -33.43 24.62 -5.70
CA VAL A 369 -34.31 24.73 -6.87
C VAL A 369 -35.68 25.30 -6.47
N ILE A 370 -36.26 24.82 -5.36
CA ILE A 370 -37.56 25.33 -4.85
C ILE A 370 -37.44 26.81 -4.49
N ARG A 371 -36.40 27.22 -3.74
CA ARG A 371 -36.22 28.63 -3.30
C ARG A 371 -35.96 29.55 -4.49
N ARG A 372 -35.09 29.15 -5.42
CA ARG A 372 -34.84 29.90 -6.65
C ARG A 372 -36.10 30.06 -7.47
N THR A 373 -36.87 28.97 -7.68
CA THR A 373 -38.12 29.01 -8.45
C THR A 373 -39.15 29.96 -7.81
N LYS A 374 -39.30 29.94 -6.48
CA LYS A 374 -40.16 30.87 -5.74
C LYS A 374 -39.71 32.32 -5.92
N TYR A 375 -38.40 32.58 -5.85
CA TYR A 375 -37.88 33.94 -6.06
C TYR A 375 -38.16 34.42 -7.51
N GLU A 376 -37.88 33.59 -8.50
CA GLU A 376 -38.10 33.89 -9.91
C GLU A 376 -39.60 34.07 -10.21
N LEU A 377 -40.44 33.19 -9.63
CA LEU A 377 -41.90 33.33 -9.75
C LEU A 377 -42.36 34.65 -9.20
N LYS A 378 -41.98 35.01 -7.97
CA LYS A 378 -42.33 36.30 -7.36
C LYS A 378 -41.89 37.48 -8.22
N LYS A 379 -40.68 37.44 -8.79
CA LYS A 379 -40.17 38.50 -9.66
C LYS A 379 -40.93 38.55 -10.98
N ALA A 380 -41.29 37.45 -11.56
CA ALA A 380 -42.08 37.36 -12.76
C ALA A 380 -43.52 37.87 -12.54
N GLU A 381 -44.13 37.47 -11.41
CA GLU A 381 -45.45 37.99 -11.00
C GLU A 381 -45.43 39.49 -10.75
N GLU A 382 -44.45 40.04 -9.98
CA GLU A 382 -44.27 41.45 -9.76
C GLU A 382 -44.16 42.23 -11.08
N ARG A 383 -43.41 41.71 -12.05
CA ARG A 383 -43.18 42.32 -13.34
C ARG A 383 -44.45 42.21 -14.24
N ALA A 384 -45.07 41.05 -14.29
CA ALA A 384 -46.30 40.83 -15.05
C ALA A 384 -47.45 41.75 -14.56
N HIS A 385 -47.56 41.91 -13.22
CA HIS A 385 -48.54 42.80 -12.61
C HIS A 385 -48.35 44.27 -13.01
N ILE A 386 -47.08 44.76 -13.05
CA ILE A 386 -46.79 46.09 -13.56
C ILE A 386 -47.14 46.23 -15.06
N LEU A 387 -46.78 45.22 -15.88
CA LEU A 387 -47.06 45.20 -17.31
C LEU A 387 -48.55 45.20 -17.62
N GLU A 388 -49.36 44.44 -16.83
CA GLU A 388 -50.82 44.46 -16.95
C GLU A 388 -51.40 45.87 -16.80
N GLY A 389 -50.96 46.62 -15.77
CA GLY A 389 -51.33 47.98 -15.58
C GLY A 389 -50.94 48.91 -16.75
N LEU A 390 -49.68 48.68 -17.27
CA LEU A 390 -49.19 49.43 -18.44
C LEU A 390 -50.00 49.13 -19.71
N ILE A 391 -50.40 47.88 -19.95
CA ILE A 391 -51.24 47.49 -21.08
C ILE A 391 -52.61 48.12 -21.00
N ILE A 392 -53.25 48.09 -19.80
CA ILE A 392 -54.56 48.83 -19.59
C ILE A 392 -54.40 50.29 -19.91
N ALA A 393 -53.30 50.93 -19.50
CA ALA A 393 -53.05 52.32 -19.76
C ALA A 393 -52.85 52.67 -21.24
N VAL A 394 -52.17 51.80 -21.97
CA VAL A 394 -51.87 51.94 -23.38
C VAL A 394 -53.12 51.71 -24.24
N ASP A 395 -53.90 50.68 -23.92
CA ASP A 395 -55.16 50.38 -24.59
C ASP A 395 -56.19 51.50 -24.36
N ASN A 396 -56.04 52.35 -23.31
CA ASN A 396 -56.91 53.53 -23.00
C ASN A 396 -56.10 54.81 -22.96
N ILE A 397 -55.15 55.03 -23.83
CA ILE A 397 -54.11 56.07 -23.73
C ILE A 397 -54.68 57.49 -23.73
N ASP A 398 -55.73 57.76 -24.55
CA ASP A 398 -56.33 59.10 -24.65
C ASP A 398 -57.00 59.51 -23.31
N GLU A 399 -57.61 58.54 -22.59
CA GLU A 399 -58.23 58.79 -21.31
C GLU A 399 -57.18 58.96 -20.23
N VAL A 400 -56.13 58.13 -20.22
CA VAL A 400 -55.02 58.25 -19.31
C VAL A 400 -54.31 59.57 -19.40
N VAL A 401 -54.00 60.03 -20.64
CA VAL A 401 -53.36 61.33 -20.88
C VAL A 401 -54.28 62.48 -20.41
N LYS A 402 -55.58 62.39 -20.61
CA LYS A 402 -56.53 63.37 -20.14
C LYS A 402 -56.59 63.49 -18.63
N ILE A 403 -56.55 62.33 -17.90
CA ILE A 403 -56.57 62.29 -16.45
C ILE A 403 -55.24 62.87 -15.91
N ILE A 404 -54.09 62.50 -16.44
CA ILE A 404 -52.79 63.01 -16.01
C ILE A 404 -52.70 64.51 -16.20
N ARG A 405 -53.13 65.03 -17.32
CA ARG A 405 -53.17 66.48 -17.61
C ARG A 405 -54.14 67.28 -16.73
N ALA A 406 -55.22 66.63 -16.29
CA ALA A 406 -56.20 67.27 -15.39
C ALA A 406 -55.78 67.31 -13.93
N SER A 407 -54.83 66.45 -13.53
CA SER A 407 -54.32 66.33 -12.17
C SER A 407 -53.28 67.40 -11.88
N ARG A 408 -53.26 67.90 -10.63
CA ARG A 408 -52.35 68.98 -10.20
C ARG A 408 -51.00 68.46 -9.71
N THR A 409 -50.97 67.22 -9.15
CA THR A 409 -49.75 66.58 -8.62
C THR A 409 -49.69 65.17 -9.17
N PRO A 410 -48.50 64.54 -9.20
CA PRO A 410 -48.34 63.13 -9.55
C PRO A 410 -49.18 62.21 -8.66
N ALA A 411 -49.29 62.50 -7.38
CA ALA A 411 -50.13 61.76 -6.45
C ALA A 411 -51.62 61.83 -6.76
N ASP A 412 -52.16 63.04 -7.17
CA ASP A 412 -53.55 63.16 -7.65
C ASP A 412 -53.77 62.32 -8.91
N ALA A 413 -52.82 62.35 -9.84
CA ALA A 413 -52.89 61.54 -11.04
C ALA A 413 -52.95 60.03 -10.75
N GLN A 414 -52.13 59.55 -9.82
CA GLN A 414 -52.14 58.15 -9.36
C GLN A 414 -53.52 57.79 -8.78
N ALA A 415 -54.04 58.56 -7.81
CA ALA A 415 -55.34 58.35 -7.20
C ALA A 415 -56.51 58.31 -8.20
N ASN A 416 -56.49 59.22 -9.18
CA ASN A 416 -57.52 59.30 -10.23
C ASN A 416 -57.42 58.09 -11.19
N LEU A 417 -56.24 57.61 -11.54
CA LEU A 417 -56.01 56.39 -12.33
C LEU A 417 -56.45 55.15 -11.60
N GLU A 418 -56.14 55.03 -10.30
CA GLU A 418 -56.55 53.94 -9.44
C GLU A 418 -58.09 53.80 -9.36
N ALA A 419 -58.71 54.92 -9.10
CA ALA A 419 -60.19 54.96 -9.03
C ALA A 419 -60.86 54.62 -10.36
N ARG A 420 -60.33 55.10 -11.51
CA ARG A 420 -60.90 54.90 -12.83
C ARG A 420 -60.72 53.53 -13.42
N PHE A 421 -59.52 52.97 -13.32
CA PHE A 421 -59.14 51.69 -13.97
C PHE A 421 -59.03 50.53 -13.00
N GLN A 422 -59.33 50.73 -11.69
CA GLN A 422 -59.22 49.72 -10.61
C GLN A 422 -57.79 49.21 -10.50
N LEU A 423 -56.79 50.09 -10.70
CA LEU A 423 -55.37 49.82 -10.56
C LEU A 423 -54.91 49.95 -9.11
N ASP A 424 -53.87 49.27 -8.78
CA ASP A 424 -53.19 49.43 -7.48
C ASP A 424 -52.13 50.58 -7.54
N ASN A 425 -51.51 50.87 -6.38
CA ASN A 425 -50.54 51.97 -6.27
C ASN A 425 -49.24 51.71 -7.06
N LEU A 426 -48.85 50.44 -7.22
CA LEU A 426 -47.66 50.07 -8.01
C LEU A 426 -47.89 50.25 -9.50
N GLN A 427 -49.07 49.84 -9.99
CA GLN A 427 -49.49 50.00 -11.39
C GLN A 427 -49.69 51.48 -11.75
N SER A 428 -50.42 52.25 -10.88
CA SER A 428 -50.69 53.67 -11.13
C SER A 428 -49.41 54.50 -11.14
N LYS A 429 -48.43 54.16 -10.22
CA LYS A 429 -47.10 54.79 -10.19
C LYS A 429 -46.32 54.47 -11.47
N ALA A 430 -46.31 53.24 -11.93
CA ALA A 430 -45.62 52.88 -13.18
C ALA A 430 -46.20 53.59 -14.41
N ILE A 431 -47.50 53.83 -14.43
CA ILE A 431 -48.15 54.56 -15.50
C ILE A 431 -47.76 56.08 -15.50
N VAL A 432 -47.74 56.69 -14.32
CA VAL A 432 -47.37 58.11 -14.19
C VAL A 432 -45.90 58.34 -14.49
N ASP A 433 -45.02 57.36 -14.14
CA ASP A 433 -43.57 57.36 -14.42
C ASP A 433 -43.23 57.00 -15.90
N MET A 434 -44.23 56.61 -16.72
CA MET A 434 -44.03 56.16 -18.10
C MET A 434 -43.58 57.32 -19.04
N ARG A 435 -42.51 57.04 -19.78
CA ARG A 435 -41.98 57.97 -20.77
C ARG A 435 -42.84 58.03 -22.05
N LEU A 436 -43.05 59.24 -22.65
CA LEU A 436 -43.80 59.37 -23.90
C LEU A 436 -43.25 58.53 -25.06
N SER A 437 -41.95 58.20 -25.07
CA SER A 437 -41.30 57.28 -26.02
C SER A 437 -41.84 55.87 -25.98
N GLN A 438 -42.42 55.44 -24.84
CA GLN A 438 -42.98 54.09 -24.65
C GLN A 438 -44.40 53.96 -25.26
N LEU A 439 -44.99 55.04 -25.73
CA LEU A 439 -46.30 55.05 -26.34
C LEU A 439 -46.33 54.87 -27.88
N THR A 440 -45.18 54.54 -28.49
CA THR A 440 -45.07 54.19 -29.90
C THR A 440 -45.60 52.77 -30.18
N GLY A 441 -46.28 52.59 -31.34
CA GLY A 441 -46.88 51.27 -31.66
C GLY A 441 -45.96 50.10 -31.55
N LEU A 442 -44.69 50.25 -31.96
CA LEU A 442 -43.70 49.20 -31.86
C LEU A 442 -43.40 48.79 -30.38
N ARG A 443 -43.39 49.74 -29.43
CA ARG A 443 -43.20 49.49 -28.00
C ARG A 443 -44.41 48.87 -27.36
N ILE A 444 -45.60 49.08 -27.84
CA ILE A 444 -46.84 48.45 -27.36
C ILE A 444 -46.83 46.97 -27.68
N ASP A 445 -46.43 46.58 -28.87
CA ASP A 445 -46.32 45.20 -29.27
C ASP A 445 -45.21 44.49 -28.46
N GLU A 446 -44.07 45.16 -28.18
CA GLU A 446 -42.98 44.62 -27.28
C GLU A 446 -43.52 44.37 -25.85
N LEU A 447 -44.33 45.26 -25.27
CA LEU A 447 -44.89 45.09 -23.95
C LEU A 447 -45.88 43.92 -23.88
N LYS A 448 -46.73 43.78 -24.94
CA LYS A 448 -47.67 42.63 -25.02
C LYS A 448 -46.89 41.28 -25.21
N GLU A 449 -45.83 41.28 -25.98
CA GLU A 449 -44.95 40.10 -26.16
C GLU A 449 -44.21 39.76 -24.86
N GLU A 450 -43.65 40.78 -24.13
CA GLU A 450 -43.01 40.58 -22.81
C GLU A 450 -44.01 39.98 -21.81
N TYR A 451 -45.24 40.49 -21.77
CA TYR A 451 -46.28 39.96 -20.88
C TYR A 451 -46.67 38.52 -21.20
N ALA A 452 -46.80 38.18 -22.48
CA ALA A 452 -47.12 36.81 -22.89
C ALA A 452 -45.97 35.83 -22.48
N LYS A 453 -44.72 36.22 -22.72
CA LYS A 453 -43.54 35.42 -22.30
C LYS A 453 -43.49 35.25 -20.77
N LEU A 454 -43.81 36.29 -20.02
CA LEU A 454 -43.86 36.19 -18.54
C LEU A 454 -45.00 35.30 -18.08
N GLN A 455 -46.15 35.30 -18.73
CA GLN A 455 -47.25 34.38 -18.40
C GLN A 455 -46.86 32.91 -18.65
N GLU A 456 -46.19 32.62 -19.77
CA GLU A 456 -45.67 31.28 -20.03
C GLU A 456 -44.62 30.89 -18.98
N LEU A 457 -43.71 31.80 -18.60
CA LEU A 457 -42.74 31.56 -17.56
C LEU A 457 -43.41 31.29 -16.18
N ILE A 458 -44.41 32.10 -15.79
CA ILE A 458 -45.15 31.91 -14.55
C ILE A 458 -45.84 30.55 -14.52
N GLN A 459 -46.47 30.12 -15.63
CA GLN A 459 -47.10 28.80 -15.75
C GLN A 459 -46.05 27.69 -15.60
N HIS A 460 -44.87 27.79 -16.23
CA HIS A 460 -43.79 26.85 -16.15
C HIS A 460 -43.24 26.80 -14.70
N LEU A 461 -42.98 27.92 -14.04
CA LEU A 461 -42.46 27.96 -12.68
C LEU A 461 -43.50 27.39 -11.67
N ASN A 462 -44.78 27.63 -11.85
CA ASN A 462 -45.83 27.00 -11.04
C ASN A 462 -45.87 25.47 -11.24
N ALA A 463 -45.77 24.97 -12.48
CA ALA A 463 -45.72 23.57 -12.78
C ALA A 463 -44.47 22.90 -12.12
N LEU A 464 -43.34 23.58 -12.16
CA LEU A 464 -42.08 23.11 -11.52
C LEU A 464 -42.23 23.02 -9.99
N LEU A 465 -42.92 23.99 -9.36
CA LEU A 465 -43.18 23.93 -7.91
C LEU A 465 -44.18 22.82 -7.55
N ALA A 466 -45.14 22.50 -8.41
CA ALA A 466 -46.13 21.48 -8.19
C ALA A 466 -45.57 20.04 -8.39
N SER A 467 -44.65 19.85 -9.34
CA SER A 467 -44.12 18.54 -9.72
C SER A 467 -42.72 18.25 -9.13
N GLU A 468 -42.62 17.22 -8.30
CA GLU A 468 -41.34 16.77 -7.78
C GLU A 468 -40.45 16.17 -8.87
N VAL A 469 -41.03 15.45 -9.83
CA VAL A 469 -40.30 14.86 -10.98
C VAL A 469 -39.63 15.96 -11.80
N MET A 470 -40.34 17.04 -12.14
CA MET A 470 -39.74 18.17 -12.90
C MET A 470 -38.57 18.82 -12.14
N ARG A 471 -38.63 18.91 -10.83
CA ARG A 471 -37.52 19.44 -10.03
C ARG A 471 -36.30 18.51 -10.06
N TYR A 472 -36.48 17.18 -10.03
CA TYR A 472 -35.39 16.23 -10.23
C TYR A 472 -34.78 16.34 -11.64
N GLU A 473 -35.59 16.50 -12.68
CA GLU A 473 -35.10 16.72 -14.05
C GLU A 473 -34.24 17.99 -14.17
N VAL A 474 -34.62 19.07 -13.50
CA VAL A 474 -33.80 20.31 -13.44
C VAL A 474 -32.47 20.02 -12.78
N ILE A 475 -32.44 19.26 -11.64
CA ILE A 475 -31.21 18.91 -10.94
C ILE A 475 -30.33 18.03 -11.83
N GLU A 476 -30.90 17.03 -12.52
CA GLU A 476 -30.17 16.15 -13.43
C GLU A 476 -29.52 16.96 -14.57
N ASN A 477 -30.30 17.82 -15.23
CA ASN A 477 -29.78 18.66 -16.32
C ASN A 477 -28.66 19.60 -15.86
N GLU A 478 -28.77 20.21 -14.69
CA GLU A 478 -27.71 21.05 -14.12
C GLU A 478 -26.44 20.28 -13.76
N LEU A 479 -26.56 19.05 -13.27
CA LEU A 479 -25.42 18.16 -12.98
C LEU A 479 -24.73 17.72 -14.27
N VAL A 480 -25.51 17.35 -15.30
CA VAL A 480 -24.96 16.99 -16.61
C VAL A 480 -24.22 18.17 -17.25
N GLU A 481 -24.79 19.40 -17.19
CA GLU A 481 -24.12 20.62 -17.67
C GLU A 481 -22.74 20.79 -16.99
N ILE A 482 -22.67 20.62 -15.67
CA ILE A 482 -21.40 20.73 -14.92
C ILE A 482 -20.40 19.66 -15.36
N LYS A 483 -20.87 18.41 -15.55
CA LYS A 483 -20.03 17.32 -16.04
C LYS A 483 -19.45 17.64 -17.42
N GLU A 484 -20.28 18.07 -18.38
CA GLU A 484 -19.84 18.39 -19.74
C GLU A 484 -18.79 19.51 -19.77
N LYS A 485 -18.90 20.50 -18.86
CA LYS A 485 -18.01 21.67 -18.84
C LYS A 485 -16.68 21.40 -18.10
N TYR A 486 -16.68 20.59 -17.05
CA TYR A 486 -15.59 20.55 -16.07
C TYR A 486 -15.05 19.15 -15.78
N ALA A 487 -15.66 18.06 -16.26
CA ALA A 487 -15.15 16.72 -16.03
C ALA A 487 -13.82 16.50 -16.74
N ASP A 488 -12.92 15.80 -16.07
CA ASP A 488 -11.64 15.35 -16.56
C ASP A 488 -11.44 13.85 -16.29
N GLU A 489 -10.38 13.27 -16.84
CA GLU A 489 -10.07 11.86 -16.64
C GLU A 489 -9.61 11.57 -15.20
N ARG A 490 -9.84 10.33 -14.77
CA ARG A 490 -9.35 9.83 -13.50
C ARG A 490 -7.82 9.83 -13.47
N ARG A 491 -7.23 10.34 -12.39
CA ARG A 491 -5.78 10.38 -12.18
C ARG A 491 -5.27 9.14 -11.44
N THR A 492 -6.00 8.69 -10.42
CA THR A 492 -5.59 7.56 -9.58
C THR A 492 -5.98 6.22 -10.20
N ARG A 493 -5.03 5.30 -10.36
CA ARG A 493 -5.27 3.93 -10.82
C ARG A 493 -5.86 3.06 -9.70
N ILE A 494 -6.59 2.00 -10.06
CA ILE A 494 -7.22 1.08 -9.11
C ILE A 494 -6.74 -0.34 -9.41
N ILE A 495 -6.11 -0.98 -8.44
CA ILE A 495 -5.78 -2.41 -8.43
C ILE A 495 -6.67 -3.09 -7.40
N LYS A 496 -7.69 -3.84 -7.87
CA LYS A 496 -8.72 -4.43 -7.01
C LYS A 496 -8.20 -5.56 -6.12
N MET A 497 -7.29 -6.39 -6.63
CA MET A 497 -6.67 -7.48 -5.87
C MET A 497 -5.34 -6.99 -5.31
N ALA A 498 -5.27 -6.87 -3.98
CA ALA A 498 -4.00 -6.73 -3.29
C ALA A 498 -3.41 -8.13 -3.08
N THR A 499 -2.28 -8.44 -3.68
CA THR A 499 -1.43 -9.51 -3.17
C THR A 499 -0.89 -9.03 -1.82
N GLU A 500 -1.10 -9.81 -0.75
CA GLU A 500 -0.45 -9.53 0.53
C GLU A 500 1.04 -9.39 0.29
N PHE A 501 1.66 -8.43 0.98
CA PHE A 501 3.08 -8.18 0.86
C PHE A 501 3.82 -9.41 1.41
N ASN A 502 4.34 -10.26 0.51
CA ASN A 502 5.11 -11.41 0.92
C ASN A 502 6.51 -10.92 1.35
N PRO A 503 6.95 -11.19 2.59
CA PRO A 503 8.31 -10.85 3.00
C PRO A 503 9.40 -11.42 2.08
N GLU A 504 9.13 -12.50 1.36
CA GLU A 504 10.02 -13.14 0.39
C GLU A 504 10.34 -12.20 -0.79
N ASP A 505 9.39 -11.36 -1.22
CA ASP A 505 9.57 -10.40 -2.32
C ASP A 505 10.66 -9.32 -2.06
N MET A 506 11.20 -9.29 -0.84
CA MET A 506 12.26 -8.36 -0.45
C MET A 506 13.68 -8.92 -0.55
N TYR A 507 13.79 -10.16 -0.92
CA TYR A 507 15.07 -10.86 -1.01
C TYR A 507 15.18 -11.52 -2.39
N ALA A 508 16.36 -11.40 -3.03
CA ALA A 508 16.66 -12.19 -4.22
C ALA A 508 16.79 -13.66 -3.81
N ASP A 509 16.42 -14.59 -4.71
CA ASP A 509 16.49 -16.03 -4.43
C ASP A 509 17.88 -16.58 -4.74
N ASP A 510 18.89 -16.06 -4.04
CA ASP A 510 20.28 -16.42 -4.18
C ASP A 510 20.62 -17.72 -3.45
N ASP A 511 21.63 -18.44 -3.97
CA ASP A 511 22.18 -19.62 -3.31
C ASP A 511 23.07 -19.22 -2.14
N MET A 512 22.79 -19.80 -0.97
CA MET A 512 23.48 -19.51 0.27
C MET A 512 24.07 -20.77 0.89
N VAL A 513 25.21 -20.64 1.55
CA VAL A 513 25.79 -21.64 2.43
C VAL A 513 25.43 -21.31 3.86
N ILE A 514 24.70 -22.22 4.50
CA ILE A 514 24.34 -22.13 5.90
C ILE A 514 25.35 -22.93 6.71
N THR A 515 25.96 -22.29 7.72
CA THR A 515 26.88 -22.93 8.63
C THR A 515 26.36 -22.90 10.05
N ILE A 516 26.46 -24.04 10.75
CA ILE A 516 26.09 -24.18 12.15
C ILE A 516 27.30 -24.71 12.91
N SER A 517 27.71 -24.00 13.97
CA SER A 517 28.83 -24.45 14.82
C SER A 517 28.36 -25.41 15.92
N HIS A 518 29.32 -26.12 16.52
CA HIS A 518 29.08 -27.06 17.65
C HIS A 518 28.37 -26.39 18.85
N LEU A 519 28.69 -25.13 19.11
CA LEU A 519 28.02 -24.33 20.15
C LEU A 519 26.68 -23.74 19.72
N GLY A 520 26.21 -24.04 18.49
CA GLY A 520 24.91 -23.63 17.96
C GLY A 520 24.88 -22.22 17.43
N TYR A 521 25.98 -21.66 16.92
CA TYR A 521 25.97 -20.40 16.15
C TYR A 521 25.64 -20.70 14.70
N ILE A 522 24.71 -19.92 14.12
CA ILE A 522 24.27 -20.04 12.74
C ILE A 522 24.50 -18.76 11.98
N LYS A 523 24.87 -18.88 10.71
CA LYS A 523 24.92 -17.80 9.71
C LYS A 523 24.64 -18.34 8.33
N ARG A 524 24.24 -17.44 7.43
CA ARG A 524 24.23 -17.66 5.97
C ARG A 524 25.35 -16.85 5.33
N THR A 525 25.97 -17.39 4.30
CA THR A 525 27.04 -16.76 3.52
C THR A 525 26.77 -17.03 2.05
N PRO A 526 26.91 -16.05 1.12
CA PRO A 526 26.74 -16.32 -0.29
C PRO A 526 27.64 -17.47 -0.77
N LEU A 527 27.13 -18.35 -1.62
CA LEU A 527 27.90 -19.49 -2.14
C LEU A 527 29.14 -19.05 -2.89
N ALA A 528 29.08 -17.92 -3.60
CA ALA A 528 30.20 -17.33 -4.33
C ALA A 528 31.43 -16.99 -3.46
N ASP A 529 31.27 -16.85 -2.15
CA ASP A 529 32.39 -16.62 -1.24
C ASP A 529 33.29 -17.85 -1.01
N PHE A 530 32.89 -19.06 -1.43
CA PHE A 530 33.66 -20.30 -1.22
C PHE A 530 34.43 -20.69 -2.50
N ARG A 531 35.76 -20.47 -2.50
CA ARG A 531 36.67 -20.83 -3.63
C ARG A 531 37.06 -22.31 -3.59
N GLN A 532 37.14 -22.94 -4.76
CA GLN A 532 37.60 -24.30 -4.94
C GLN A 532 39.13 -24.47 -4.64
N GLN A 533 39.52 -25.57 -4.01
CA GLN A 533 40.94 -25.89 -3.74
C GLN A 533 41.24 -27.32 -4.21
N GLY A 534 42.44 -27.53 -4.70
CA GLY A 534 42.92 -28.85 -5.15
C GLY A 534 43.08 -29.85 -3.99
N ARG A 535 43.10 -31.14 -4.33
CA ARG A 535 43.33 -32.25 -3.42
C ARG A 535 44.67 -32.09 -2.65
N GLY A 536 44.65 -32.26 -1.30
CA GLY A 536 45.86 -32.13 -0.45
C GLY A 536 46.14 -30.69 -0.05
N GLY A 537 45.29 -29.72 -0.39
CA GLY A 537 45.38 -28.34 0.05
C GLY A 537 45.32 -28.16 1.58
N VAL A 538 45.75 -27.01 2.06
CA VAL A 538 45.86 -26.69 3.49
C VAL A 538 44.48 -26.29 4.08
N GLY A 539 43.47 -26.02 3.21
CA GLY A 539 42.16 -25.52 3.58
C GLY A 539 42.16 -24.06 4.01
N ALA A 540 40.98 -23.44 4.02
CA ALA A 540 40.77 -22.10 4.52
C ALA A 540 39.84 -22.16 5.74
N LYS A 541 39.98 -21.21 6.68
CA LYS A 541 39.04 -21.12 7.83
C LYS A 541 37.66 -20.73 7.34
N ALA A 542 36.70 -21.61 7.61
CA ALA A 542 35.27 -21.37 7.26
C ALA A 542 34.55 -20.48 8.29
N SER A 543 35.12 -20.29 9.48
CA SER A 543 34.61 -19.40 10.52
C SER A 543 35.70 -19.05 11.53
N ALA A 544 35.64 -17.90 12.18
CA ALA A 544 36.42 -17.62 13.39
C ALA A 544 35.78 -18.35 14.58
N ALA A 545 36.21 -19.58 14.83
CA ALA A 545 35.79 -20.33 16.00
C ALA A 545 36.54 -19.84 17.25
N ARG A 546 35.92 -20.00 18.43
CA ARG A 546 36.62 -19.96 19.74
C ARG A 546 37.39 -21.27 19.89
N ASP A 547 38.35 -21.30 20.82
CA ASP A 547 39.24 -22.49 21.00
C ASP A 547 38.46 -23.82 21.23
N GLU A 548 37.19 -23.74 21.61
CA GLU A 548 36.33 -24.91 21.88
C GLU A 548 35.13 -25.03 20.90
N ASP A 549 35.00 -24.16 19.86
CA ASP A 549 33.89 -24.19 18.90
C ASP A 549 34.39 -24.49 17.47
N PHE A 550 33.65 -25.28 16.74
CA PHE A 550 33.96 -25.68 15.35
C PHE A 550 32.67 -25.77 14.52
N ILE A 551 32.78 -25.68 13.21
CA ILE A 551 31.61 -25.85 12.32
C ILE A 551 31.25 -27.33 12.28
N GLU A 552 30.07 -27.67 12.69
CA GLU A 552 29.53 -29.02 12.72
C GLU A 552 28.68 -29.35 11.49
N TYR A 553 27.91 -28.35 10.98
CA TYR A 553 27.05 -28.54 9.82
C TYR A 553 27.26 -27.44 8.79
N VAL A 554 27.28 -27.86 7.51
CA VAL A 554 27.31 -26.96 6.34
C VAL A 554 26.22 -27.41 5.36
N HIS A 555 25.39 -26.50 4.89
CA HIS A 555 24.29 -26.84 4.00
C HIS A 555 24.04 -25.73 2.99
N GLN A 556 23.68 -26.11 1.77
CA GLN A 556 23.28 -25.18 0.72
C GLN A 556 21.75 -25.07 0.69
N ALA A 557 21.23 -23.86 0.56
CA ALA A 557 19.81 -23.59 0.40
C ALA A 557 19.58 -22.24 -0.29
N ASN A 558 18.48 -22.12 -1.03
CA ASN A 558 18.07 -20.86 -1.64
C ASN A 558 17.47 -19.92 -0.59
N MET A 559 17.51 -18.63 -0.86
CA MET A 559 17.07 -17.57 0.07
C MET A 559 15.58 -17.69 0.46
N HIS A 560 14.70 -18.07 -0.47
CA HIS A 560 13.26 -18.20 -0.25
C HIS A 560 12.83 -19.54 0.37
N SER A 561 13.76 -20.49 0.48
CA SER A 561 13.47 -21.81 1.04
C SER A 561 13.13 -21.73 2.53
N THR A 562 12.39 -22.73 2.99
CA THR A 562 12.12 -22.92 4.43
C THR A 562 13.12 -23.90 4.99
N MET A 563 13.82 -23.49 6.03
CA MET A 563 14.70 -24.36 6.79
C MET A 563 13.93 -25.05 7.91
N MET A 564 14.04 -26.37 7.95
CA MET A 564 13.50 -27.24 8.99
C MET A 564 14.64 -27.73 9.87
N PHE A 565 14.60 -27.41 11.16
CA PHE A 565 15.60 -27.77 12.15
C PHE A 565 15.10 -28.90 13.04
N PHE A 566 15.75 -30.06 12.97
CA PHE A 566 15.43 -31.21 13.79
C PHE A 566 16.45 -31.33 14.93
N THR A 567 15.95 -31.56 16.14
CA THR A 567 16.80 -31.67 17.31
C THR A 567 17.03 -33.13 17.70
N GLU A 568 18.12 -33.39 18.44
CA GLU A 568 18.46 -34.73 18.97
C GLU A 568 17.31 -35.32 19.81
N GLN A 569 16.48 -34.47 20.44
CA GLN A 569 15.31 -34.89 21.21
C GLN A 569 14.04 -35.09 20.36
N GLY A 570 14.16 -35.05 19.02
CA GLY A 570 13.06 -35.32 18.10
C GLY A 570 12.05 -34.19 17.94
N ARG A 571 12.43 -32.92 18.13
CA ARG A 571 11.60 -31.76 17.86
C ARG A 571 11.95 -31.13 16.53
N LEU A 572 10.99 -30.41 15.95
CA LEU A 572 11.12 -29.68 14.69
C LEU A 572 10.77 -28.20 14.91
N TYR A 573 11.62 -27.34 14.36
CA TYR A 573 11.43 -25.89 14.24
C TYR A 573 11.60 -25.46 12.80
N TRP A 574 10.99 -24.31 12.40
CA TRP A 574 11.07 -23.74 11.07
C TRP A 574 11.61 -22.33 11.10
N THR A 575 12.29 -21.93 10.04
CA THR A 575 12.69 -20.56 9.77
C THR A 575 12.90 -20.39 8.27
N LYS A 576 12.65 -19.20 7.74
CA LYS A 576 13.00 -18.89 6.37
C LYS A 576 14.49 -18.57 6.24
N VAL A 577 15.13 -18.94 5.12
CA VAL A 577 16.57 -18.70 4.91
C VAL A 577 16.89 -17.21 4.98
N TYR A 578 16.03 -16.33 4.44
CA TYR A 578 16.23 -14.88 4.53
C TYR A 578 16.18 -14.31 5.97
N GLU A 579 15.60 -15.02 6.93
CA GLU A 579 15.57 -14.62 8.34
C GLU A 579 16.87 -14.96 9.07
N LEU A 580 17.71 -15.86 8.50
CA LEU A 580 19.00 -16.21 9.06
C LEU A 580 19.98 -15.02 8.98
N PRO A 581 20.85 -14.84 10.00
CA PRO A 581 21.82 -13.75 9.98
C PRO A 581 22.84 -13.93 8.85
N GLU A 582 22.98 -12.90 8.05
CA GLU A 582 24.02 -12.84 7.03
C GLU A 582 25.38 -12.57 7.65
N GLY A 583 26.41 -13.21 7.15
CA GLY A 583 27.77 -13.07 7.64
C GLY A 583 28.81 -13.44 6.60
N ASN A 584 29.96 -12.78 6.64
CA ASN A 584 31.11 -13.20 5.86
C ASN A 584 31.74 -14.46 6.46
N ARG A 585 32.73 -15.05 5.79
CA ARG A 585 33.46 -16.24 6.24
C ARG A 585 34.04 -16.12 7.65
N GLN A 586 34.44 -14.94 8.07
CA GLN A 586 35.12 -14.71 9.37
C GLN A 586 34.14 -14.40 10.50
N SER A 587 32.87 -14.10 10.19
CA SER A 587 31.86 -13.78 11.20
C SER A 587 31.45 -15.02 11.99
N LYS A 588 31.11 -14.85 13.27
CA LYS A 588 30.67 -15.95 14.17
C LYS A 588 29.21 -16.34 13.99
N GLY A 589 28.40 -15.52 13.33
CA GLY A 589 26.94 -15.69 13.27
C GLY A 589 26.22 -15.32 14.56
N ARG A 590 24.97 -15.79 14.70
CA ARG A 590 24.15 -15.63 15.92
C ARG A 590 23.80 -16.99 16.52
N ALA A 591 23.63 -17.01 17.83
CA ALA A 591 23.20 -18.26 18.50
C ALA A 591 21.79 -18.66 18.03
N LEU A 592 21.64 -19.90 17.62
CA LEU A 592 20.40 -20.49 17.12
C LEU A 592 19.24 -20.38 18.15
N GLN A 593 19.59 -20.43 19.45
CA GLN A 593 18.62 -20.23 20.54
C GLN A 593 17.95 -18.85 20.57
N ASN A 594 18.56 -17.83 19.92
CA ASN A 594 17.96 -16.50 19.77
C ASN A 594 17.03 -16.38 18.55
N MET A 595 17.00 -17.40 17.71
CA MET A 595 16.21 -17.42 16.48
C MET A 595 15.04 -18.39 16.54
N ILE A 596 15.26 -19.55 17.16
CA ILE A 596 14.24 -20.58 17.36
C ILE A 596 14.20 -20.98 18.84
N ASN A 597 13.00 -21.25 19.37
CA ASN A 597 12.78 -21.57 20.79
C ASN A 597 13.22 -23.02 21.14
N ILE A 598 14.50 -23.31 21.01
CA ILE A 598 15.07 -24.63 21.38
C ILE A 598 15.02 -24.82 22.89
N GLN A 599 14.64 -25.99 23.33
CA GLN A 599 14.65 -26.35 24.76
C GLN A 599 16.08 -26.37 25.31
N LYS A 600 16.25 -25.95 26.56
CA LYS A 600 17.56 -25.93 27.21
C LYS A 600 18.16 -27.34 27.27
N GLY A 601 19.37 -27.50 26.71
CA GLY A 601 20.10 -28.79 26.68
C GLY A 601 19.79 -29.62 25.43
N ASP A 602 18.94 -29.22 24.52
CA ASP A 602 18.71 -29.84 23.21
C ASP A 602 19.65 -29.27 22.15
N LYS A 603 19.99 -30.05 21.11
CA LYS A 603 20.83 -29.64 19.99
C LYS A 603 20.17 -29.97 18.65
N VAL A 604 20.41 -29.16 17.64
CA VAL A 604 20.03 -29.48 16.26
C VAL A 604 20.97 -30.56 15.74
N CYS A 605 20.41 -31.67 15.21
CA CYS A 605 21.16 -32.80 14.65
C CYS A 605 20.96 -32.95 13.12
N ALA A 606 19.90 -32.37 12.59
CA ALA A 606 19.65 -32.39 11.14
C ALA A 606 18.84 -31.17 10.73
N PHE A 607 19.03 -30.76 9.51
CA PHE A 607 18.23 -29.71 8.91
C PHE A 607 17.98 -30.01 7.44
N ILE A 608 16.83 -29.61 6.96
CA ILE A 608 16.37 -29.84 5.59
C ILE A 608 15.83 -28.54 5.06
N HIS A 609 16.19 -28.18 3.85
CA HIS A 609 15.55 -27.11 3.13
C HIS A 609 14.37 -27.63 2.31
N VAL A 610 13.29 -26.91 2.29
CA VAL A 610 12.09 -27.18 1.48
C VAL A 610 11.78 -25.90 0.69
N LYS A 611 11.68 -26.01 -0.63
CA LYS A 611 11.44 -24.85 -1.50
C LYS A 611 10.15 -24.12 -1.12
N ASN A 612 9.05 -24.84 -1.02
CA ASN A 612 7.75 -24.25 -0.69
C ASN A 612 6.84 -25.21 0.07
N LEU A 613 6.55 -24.91 1.32
CA LEU A 613 5.63 -25.71 2.16
C LEU A 613 4.15 -25.49 1.81
N ASN A 614 3.81 -24.47 1.00
CA ASN A 614 2.44 -24.19 0.57
C ASN A 614 2.09 -24.93 -0.73
N ASP A 615 3.04 -25.55 -1.38
CA ASP A 615 2.81 -26.40 -2.54
C ASP A 615 2.24 -27.74 -2.09
N MET A 616 0.92 -27.89 -2.22
CA MET A 616 0.19 -29.07 -1.73
C MET A 616 0.56 -30.34 -2.49
N GLU A 617 0.84 -30.27 -3.79
CA GLU A 617 1.25 -31.39 -4.60
C GLU A 617 2.64 -31.88 -4.15
N TYR A 618 3.56 -30.95 -3.94
CA TYR A 618 4.90 -31.25 -3.45
C TYR A 618 4.87 -31.90 -2.07
N VAL A 619 4.16 -31.33 -1.09
CA VAL A 619 4.15 -31.83 0.30
C VAL A 619 3.42 -33.17 0.46
N GLN A 620 2.49 -33.53 -0.41
CA GLN A 620 1.78 -34.82 -0.39
C GLN A 620 2.60 -35.95 -1.01
N ASN A 621 3.46 -35.62 -1.98
CA ASN A 621 4.27 -36.61 -2.68
C ASN A 621 5.67 -36.80 -2.07
N HIS A 622 6.02 -36.08 -1.01
CA HIS A 622 7.31 -36.17 -0.34
C HIS A 622 7.19 -36.67 1.09
N TYR A 623 8.23 -37.35 1.55
CA TYR A 623 8.31 -37.95 2.89
C TYR A 623 9.58 -37.49 3.61
N LEU A 624 9.51 -37.43 4.94
CA LEU A 624 10.66 -37.32 5.80
C LEU A 624 10.98 -38.66 6.42
N ILE A 625 12.25 -39.07 6.28
CA ILE A 625 12.79 -40.30 6.90
C ILE A 625 13.74 -39.90 8.00
N PHE A 626 13.53 -40.50 9.16
CA PHE A 626 14.26 -40.27 10.38
C PHE A 626 15.09 -41.51 10.74
N ALA A 627 16.35 -41.34 11.10
CA ALA A 627 17.19 -42.39 11.63
C ALA A 627 17.70 -42.03 13.04
N THR A 628 17.59 -42.97 13.99
CA THR A 628 18.05 -42.79 15.37
C THR A 628 19.38 -43.48 15.62
N LYS A 629 20.09 -43.09 16.67
CA LYS A 629 21.36 -43.62 17.11
C LYS A 629 21.28 -45.14 17.35
N ASP A 630 20.17 -45.62 17.91
CA ASP A 630 19.96 -47.03 18.24
C ASP A 630 19.44 -47.89 17.08
N GLY A 631 19.47 -47.34 15.85
CA GLY A 631 19.15 -48.06 14.62
C GLY A 631 17.66 -48.18 14.30
N LEU A 632 16.83 -47.30 14.85
CA LEU A 632 15.44 -47.19 14.46
C LEU A 632 15.27 -46.19 13.29
N MET A 633 14.25 -46.42 12.46
CA MET A 633 13.91 -45.59 11.32
C MET A 633 12.40 -45.35 11.29
N LYS A 634 12.01 -44.14 10.86
CA LYS A 634 10.61 -43.73 10.68
C LYS A 634 10.42 -42.99 9.37
N LYS A 635 9.32 -43.26 8.68
CA LYS A 635 8.86 -42.52 7.49
C LYS A 635 7.58 -41.76 7.85
N THR A 636 7.47 -40.47 7.48
CA THR A 636 6.28 -39.66 7.71
C THR A 636 6.08 -38.70 6.51
N THR A 637 4.84 -38.44 6.11
CA THR A 637 4.53 -37.50 5.00
C THR A 637 4.99 -36.11 5.36
N LEU A 638 5.53 -35.35 4.39
CA LEU A 638 5.96 -33.95 4.57
C LEU A 638 4.78 -33.06 4.94
N GLU A 639 3.56 -33.36 4.47
CA GLU A 639 2.33 -32.69 4.82
C GLU A 639 2.11 -32.61 6.35
N SER A 640 2.49 -33.65 7.09
CA SER A 640 2.39 -33.67 8.57
C SER A 640 3.22 -32.57 9.24
N TYR A 641 4.14 -31.95 8.52
CA TYR A 641 5.07 -30.90 8.99
C TYR A 641 4.92 -29.56 8.23
N SER A 642 3.93 -29.43 7.34
CA SER A 642 3.75 -28.24 6.49
C SER A 642 3.22 -27.01 7.22
N ARG A 643 2.79 -27.13 8.49
CA ARG A 643 2.23 -26.01 9.27
C ARG A 643 3.20 -25.53 10.36
N PRO A 644 4.03 -24.51 10.09
CA PRO A 644 4.98 -23.96 11.05
C PRO A 644 4.33 -23.47 12.35
N ARG A 645 5.03 -23.68 13.49
CA ARG A 645 4.64 -23.14 14.79
C ARG A 645 5.88 -22.58 15.51
N ALA A 646 5.77 -21.38 16.08
CA ALA A 646 6.88 -20.70 16.75
C ALA A 646 7.53 -21.52 17.87
N ASN A 647 6.76 -22.35 18.59
CA ASN A 647 7.26 -23.20 19.68
C ASN A 647 7.73 -24.59 19.21
N GLY A 648 7.81 -24.82 17.91
CA GLY A 648 8.13 -26.10 17.34
C GLY A 648 7.09 -27.19 17.62
N ILE A 649 7.29 -28.39 17.04
CA ILE A 649 6.43 -29.55 17.25
C ILE A 649 7.28 -30.79 17.52
N ILE A 650 6.67 -31.83 18.07
CA ILE A 650 7.28 -33.16 18.16
C ILE A 650 7.29 -33.79 16.77
N ALA A 651 8.49 -34.08 16.25
CA ALA A 651 8.70 -34.71 14.96
C ALA A 651 8.81 -36.24 15.04
N LEU A 652 9.35 -36.75 16.12
CA LEU A 652 9.62 -38.20 16.36
C LEU A 652 9.43 -38.52 17.82
N GLY A 653 8.81 -39.67 18.16
CA GLY A 653 8.88 -40.28 19.48
C GLY A 653 10.21 -41.02 19.62
N LEU A 654 10.99 -40.71 20.65
CA LEU A 654 12.26 -41.39 20.98
C LEU A 654 12.08 -42.33 22.14
N ARG A 655 12.86 -43.41 22.18
CA ARG A 655 13.03 -44.27 23.36
C ARG A 655 13.97 -43.61 24.36
N GLU A 656 13.93 -44.05 25.59
CA GLU A 656 14.82 -43.56 26.63
C GLU A 656 16.31 -43.86 26.27
N GLY A 657 17.14 -42.82 26.25
CA GLY A 657 18.56 -42.88 25.88
C GLY A 657 18.89 -42.85 24.39
N ASP A 658 17.88 -42.97 23.50
CA ASP A 658 18.05 -42.84 22.05
C ASP A 658 18.05 -41.38 21.60
N ARG A 659 18.64 -41.10 20.46
CA ARG A 659 18.70 -39.75 19.85
C ARG A 659 18.46 -39.79 18.35
N LEU A 660 17.88 -38.74 17.82
CA LEU A 660 17.80 -38.51 16.38
C LEU A 660 19.20 -38.21 15.83
N ILE A 661 19.59 -38.87 14.73
CA ILE A 661 20.92 -38.70 14.10
C ILE A 661 20.77 -37.99 12.74
N ARG A 662 19.85 -38.44 11.90
CA ARG A 662 19.69 -37.94 10.52
C ARG A 662 18.22 -37.85 10.16
N VAL A 663 17.91 -36.87 9.37
CA VAL A 663 16.61 -36.74 8.67
C VAL A 663 16.90 -36.50 7.20
N THR A 664 16.15 -37.15 6.31
CA THR A 664 16.29 -36.98 4.87
C THR A 664 14.90 -36.79 4.24
N LEU A 665 14.83 -35.95 3.24
CA LEU A 665 13.64 -35.77 2.39
C LEU A 665 13.70 -36.76 1.21
N THR A 666 12.56 -37.38 0.86
CA THR A 666 12.45 -38.38 -0.23
C THR A 666 11.11 -38.29 -0.90
N ASP A 667 11.04 -38.78 -2.16
CA ASP A 667 9.81 -38.90 -2.95
C ASP A 667 9.05 -40.23 -2.73
N GLY A 668 9.62 -41.14 -1.92
CA GLY A 668 9.00 -42.44 -1.62
C GLY A 668 9.50 -43.62 -2.42
N ASN A 669 10.33 -43.40 -3.45
CA ASN A 669 10.81 -44.43 -4.38
C ASN A 669 12.30 -44.80 -4.19
N SER A 670 12.94 -44.32 -3.15
CA SER A 670 14.37 -44.42 -2.93
C SER A 670 14.75 -45.76 -2.30
N GLN A 671 16.04 -46.08 -2.36
CA GLN A 671 16.68 -47.10 -1.59
C GLN A 671 17.44 -46.49 -0.42
N MET A 672 17.30 -47.10 0.75
CA MET A 672 17.88 -46.62 1.99
C MET A 672 19.19 -47.34 2.27
N LEU A 673 20.27 -46.60 2.56
CA LEU A 673 21.50 -47.15 3.11
C LEU A 673 21.73 -46.55 4.51
N VAL A 674 21.91 -47.42 5.48
CA VAL A 674 22.15 -47.02 6.89
C VAL A 674 23.48 -47.60 7.33
N ALA A 675 24.40 -46.73 7.78
CA ALA A 675 25.73 -47.07 8.18
C ALA A 675 25.93 -47.08 9.70
N SER A 676 26.71 -48.05 10.21
CA SER A 676 27.13 -48.10 11.60
C SER A 676 28.58 -47.66 11.79
N TYR A 677 28.91 -47.22 13.00
CA TYR A 677 30.23 -46.78 13.43
C TYR A 677 31.32 -47.85 13.22
N ASN A 678 30.95 -49.14 13.35
CA ASN A 678 31.82 -50.29 13.09
C ASN A 678 31.97 -50.63 11.59
N GLY A 679 31.55 -49.70 10.68
CA GLY A 679 31.81 -49.81 9.26
C GLY A 679 30.89 -50.79 8.51
N LYS A 680 29.69 -51.09 9.00
CA LYS A 680 28.68 -51.91 8.33
C LYS A 680 27.60 -51.05 7.74
N VAL A 681 27.05 -51.45 6.59
CA VAL A 681 25.94 -50.77 5.87
C VAL A 681 24.85 -51.79 5.53
N VAL A 682 23.59 -51.43 5.77
CA VAL A 682 22.41 -52.19 5.32
C VAL A 682 21.77 -51.40 4.19
N ARG A 683 21.45 -52.04 3.06
CA ARG A 683 20.69 -51.49 1.95
C ARG A 683 19.34 -52.20 1.87
N PHE A 684 18.25 -51.42 1.77
CA PHE A 684 16.87 -51.92 1.60
C PHE A 684 15.99 -50.91 0.91
N PRO A 685 14.90 -51.33 0.23
CA PRO A 685 13.95 -50.41 -0.41
C PRO A 685 13.16 -49.61 0.62
N GLU A 686 12.86 -48.35 0.27
CA GLU A 686 12.13 -47.41 1.13
C GLU A 686 10.70 -47.87 1.44
N ASP A 687 10.04 -48.55 0.50
CA ASP A 687 8.67 -49.09 0.63
C ASP A 687 8.51 -50.07 1.80
N THR A 688 9.61 -50.72 2.22
CA THR A 688 9.62 -51.58 3.42
C THR A 688 9.36 -50.82 4.71
N VAL A 689 9.44 -49.49 4.67
CA VAL A 689 9.12 -48.59 5.78
C VAL A 689 7.81 -47.87 5.49
N ARG A 690 6.71 -48.35 6.07
CA ARG A 690 5.40 -47.73 5.88
C ARG A 690 5.35 -46.32 6.51
N PRO A 691 4.62 -45.37 5.92
CA PRO A 691 4.37 -44.08 6.54
C PRO A 691 3.70 -44.18 7.91
N MET A 692 4.15 -43.38 8.88
CA MET A 692 3.69 -43.41 10.29
C MET A 692 3.39 -41.98 10.74
N GLY A 693 2.57 -41.85 11.78
CA GLY A 693 2.27 -40.56 12.41
C GLY A 693 3.49 -39.93 13.10
N ARG A 694 3.42 -38.60 13.34
CA ARG A 694 4.53 -37.81 13.91
C ARG A 694 5.13 -38.35 15.20
N THR A 695 4.33 -38.88 16.11
CA THR A 695 4.75 -39.34 17.45
C THR A 695 5.21 -40.80 17.52
N ALA A 696 5.20 -41.50 16.39
CA ALA A 696 5.68 -42.86 16.32
C ALA A 696 7.19 -42.93 16.53
N THR A 697 7.67 -44.02 17.18
CA THR A 697 9.10 -44.30 17.42
C THR A 697 9.82 -44.93 16.23
N GLY A 698 9.07 -45.49 15.27
CA GLY A 698 9.63 -46.15 14.09
C GLY A 698 9.87 -47.65 14.22
N VAL A 699 10.60 -48.20 13.26
CA VAL A 699 10.93 -49.64 13.12
C VAL A 699 12.43 -49.84 13.00
N ARG A 700 12.95 -51.04 13.29
CA ARG A 700 14.40 -51.34 13.20
C ARG A 700 14.89 -51.27 11.75
N ALA A 701 15.92 -50.44 11.50
CA ALA A 701 16.61 -50.31 10.22
C ALA A 701 17.83 -51.20 10.09
N ILE A 702 18.68 -51.24 11.13
CA ILE A 702 19.91 -52.03 11.18
C ILE A 702 20.02 -52.76 12.53
N LYS A 703 20.62 -53.95 12.55
CA LYS A 703 21.00 -54.63 13.78
C LYS A 703 22.46 -54.25 14.10
N LEU A 704 22.66 -53.45 15.17
CA LEU A 704 23.95 -53.05 15.68
C LEU A 704 24.67 -54.20 16.41
N ASP A 705 25.98 -54.12 16.52
CA ASP A 705 26.77 -55.07 17.26
C ASP A 705 26.52 -54.93 18.77
N GLU A 706 26.63 -56.07 19.55
CA GLU A 706 26.29 -56.07 20.96
C GLU A 706 27.49 -55.68 21.88
N ASP A 707 28.53 -55.04 21.29
CA ASP A 707 29.71 -54.54 21.98
C ASP A 707 29.48 -53.23 22.81
N GLY A 708 28.27 -52.62 22.67
CA GLY A 708 27.86 -51.43 23.39
C GLY A 708 28.47 -50.11 22.83
N GLN A 709 29.36 -50.21 21.82
CA GLN A 709 30.00 -49.03 21.18
C GLN A 709 29.43 -48.76 19.80
N ASP A 710 28.82 -49.73 19.12
CA ASP A 710 28.25 -49.58 17.77
C ASP A 710 27.00 -48.72 17.82
N ARG A 711 26.87 -47.85 16.84
CA ARG A 711 25.76 -46.92 16.68
C ARG A 711 25.58 -46.53 15.21
N VAL A 712 24.41 -46.06 14.83
CA VAL A 712 24.20 -45.44 13.51
C VAL A 712 24.97 -44.14 13.44
N ILE A 713 25.67 -43.93 12.30
CA ILE A 713 26.46 -42.73 12.03
C ILE A 713 25.88 -41.88 10.87
N GLY A 714 25.11 -42.49 10.00
CA GLY A 714 24.54 -41.80 8.82
C GLY A 714 23.51 -42.66 8.11
N MET A 715 22.71 -42.00 7.35
CA MET A 715 21.69 -42.56 6.46
C MET A 715 21.66 -41.76 5.16
N ILE A 716 21.62 -42.44 4.04
CA ILE A 716 21.40 -41.84 2.71
C ILE A 716 20.22 -42.51 2.00
N CYS A 717 19.58 -41.73 1.14
CA CYS A 717 18.55 -42.19 0.21
C CYS A 717 19.12 -42.08 -1.20
N VAL A 718 19.05 -43.14 -1.99
CA VAL A 718 19.54 -43.18 -3.35
C VAL A 718 18.44 -43.72 -4.27
N GLU A 719 18.32 -43.20 -5.49
CA GLU A 719 17.43 -43.75 -6.50
C GLU A 719 18.04 -45.02 -7.10
N GLU A 720 17.19 -45.97 -7.51
CA GLU A 720 17.65 -47.24 -8.05
C GLU A 720 18.41 -47.09 -9.36
N SER A 721 18.02 -46.08 -10.17
CA SER A 721 18.63 -45.73 -11.46
C SER A 721 19.75 -44.70 -11.37
N SER A 722 20.11 -44.28 -10.14
CA SER A 722 21.07 -43.20 -9.91
C SER A 722 22.49 -43.61 -10.29
N GLN A 723 23.22 -42.69 -10.91
CA GLN A 723 24.67 -42.82 -11.13
C GLN A 723 25.50 -42.38 -9.89
N GLU A 724 24.85 -42.21 -8.74
CA GLU A 724 25.49 -41.83 -7.51
C GLU A 724 26.39 -42.95 -6.98
N SER A 725 27.52 -42.58 -6.42
CA SER A 725 28.40 -43.47 -5.66
C SER A 725 28.33 -43.17 -4.15
N VAL A 726 28.57 -44.18 -3.34
CA VAL A 726 28.55 -44.07 -1.88
C VAL A 726 29.92 -43.58 -1.43
N LEU A 727 30.02 -42.41 -0.87
CA LEU A 727 31.18 -41.84 -0.21
C LEU A 727 31.16 -42.26 1.27
N VAL A 728 32.24 -42.85 1.74
CA VAL A 728 32.48 -43.12 3.17
C VAL A 728 33.72 -42.41 3.67
N ILE A 729 33.61 -41.85 4.88
CA ILE A 729 34.66 -41.02 5.50
C ILE A 729 34.93 -41.53 6.91
N SER A 730 36.24 -41.62 7.27
CA SER A 730 36.66 -42.05 8.58
C SER A 730 37.29 -40.92 9.40
N GLU A 731 37.36 -41.09 10.74
CA GLU A 731 37.78 -40.04 11.70
C GLU A 731 39.22 -39.57 11.51
N LYS A 732 40.10 -40.37 10.92
CA LYS A 732 41.52 -40.01 10.63
C LYS A 732 41.74 -39.50 9.20
N GLY A 733 40.67 -39.06 8.51
CA GLY A 733 40.76 -38.40 7.22
C GLY A 733 40.94 -39.30 6.01
N PHE A 734 40.60 -40.58 6.13
CA PHE A 734 40.54 -41.50 4.99
C PHE A 734 39.09 -41.56 4.46
N GLY A 735 38.97 -41.75 3.15
CA GLY A 735 37.65 -41.90 2.51
C GLY A 735 37.78 -42.54 1.13
N LYS A 736 36.67 -42.97 0.60
CA LYS A 736 36.56 -43.55 -0.74
C LYS A 736 35.14 -43.46 -1.24
N ARG A 737 35.03 -43.60 -2.54
CA ARG A 737 33.73 -43.81 -3.21
C ARG A 737 33.57 -45.28 -3.58
N THR A 738 32.34 -45.76 -3.55
CA THR A 738 31.97 -47.10 -4.00
C THR A 738 30.68 -47.01 -4.78
N ASP A 739 30.65 -47.57 -5.99
CA ASP A 739 29.42 -47.53 -6.80
C ASP A 739 28.33 -48.40 -6.17
N LEU A 740 27.10 -48.10 -6.49
CA LEU A 740 25.93 -48.82 -5.97
C LEU A 740 25.81 -50.22 -6.61
N ASN A 741 26.19 -50.32 -7.89
CA ASN A 741 26.14 -51.54 -8.70
C ASN A 741 27.49 -51.77 -9.39
N ASP A 742 27.83 -52.99 -9.72
CA ASP A 742 29.03 -53.32 -10.48
C ASP A 742 28.84 -53.12 -12.01
N GLU A 743 29.87 -53.41 -12.82
CA GLU A 743 29.86 -53.24 -14.29
C GLU A 743 28.77 -54.13 -14.99
N ASN A 744 28.24 -55.14 -14.30
CA ASN A 744 27.20 -56.05 -14.79
C ASN A 744 25.80 -55.64 -14.30
N GLY A 745 25.70 -54.54 -13.53
CA GLY A 745 24.44 -54.07 -12.94
C GLY A 745 24.06 -54.76 -11.62
N GLU A 746 24.93 -55.66 -11.08
CA GLU A 746 24.67 -56.35 -9.81
C GLU A 746 24.99 -55.41 -8.62
N PRO A 747 24.15 -55.41 -7.58
CA PRO A 747 24.33 -54.50 -6.43
C PRO A 747 25.56 -54.82 -5.59
N ILE A 748 26.55 -53.94 -5.56
CA ILE A 748 27.74 -54.00 -4.70
C ILE A 748 27.36 -54.03 -3.22
N TYR A 749 26.37 -53.23 -2.83
CA TYR A 749 25.69 -53.31 -1.54
C TYR A 749 24.45 -54.15 -1.68
N ARG A 750 24.48 -55.42 -1.24
CA ARG A 750 23.37 -56.36 -1.34
C ARG A 750 22.09 -55.77 -0.76
N ILE A 751 21.03 -55.73 -1.58
CA ILE A 751 19.71 -55.35 -1.14
C ILE A 751 19.13 -56.44 -0.25
N THR A 752 18.70 -56.09 0.96
CA THR A 752 18.19 -56.99 1.98
C THR A 752 16.92 -56.39 2.62
N ASN A 753 16.26 -57.18 3.45
CA ASN A 753 15.21 -56.64 4.30
C ASN A 753 15.79 -55.74 5.40
N ARG A 754 15.05 -54.69 5.84
CA ARG A 754 15.41 -53.86 6.98
C ARG A 754 15.68 -54.69 8.25
N GLY A 755 16.52 -54.18 9.14
CA GLY A 755 16.84 -54.85 10.40
C GLY A 755 17.93 -55.91 10.31
N GLY A 756 18.62 -56.04 9.13
CA GLY A 756 19.75 -56.93 8.93
C GLY A 756 21.04 -56.48 9.63
N LYS A 757 22.07 -57.35 9.68
CA LYS A 757 23.41 -57.02 10.25
C LYS A 757 24.29 -56.18 9.33
N GLY A 758 23.90 -56.03 8.05
CA GLY A 758 24.63 -55.26 7.05
C GLY A 758 25.90 -55.95 6.52
N VAL A 759 26.56 -55.28 5.57
CA VAL A 759 27.81 -55.69 4.92
C VAL A 759 28.89 -54.66 5.22
N LYS A 760 30.15 -55.09 5.23
CA LYS A 760 31.30 -54.16 5.41
C LYS A 760 31.31 -53.11 4.26
N THR A 761 31.43 -51.83 4.61
CA THR A 761 31.60 -50.76 3.65
C THR A 761 33.04 -50.19 3.59
N MET A 762 33.81 -50.33 4.66
CA MET A 762 35.20 -49.92 4.72
C MET A 762 36.02 -50.87 5.59
N ASN A 763 37.25 -51.13 5.26
CA ASN A 763 38.15 -51.88 6.12
C ASN A 763 38.76 -50.96 7.15
N LEU A 764 38.22 -50.97 8.36
CA LEU A 764 38.63 -50.16 9.47
C LEU A 764 39.90 -50.74 10.12
N THR A 765 40.89 -49.91 10.39
CA THR A 765 42.18 -50.22 11.02
C THR A 765 42.57 -49.05 11.94
N ASP A 766 43.56 -49.24 12.76
CA ASP A 766 44.13 -48.17 13.60
C ASP A 766 44.60 -46.94 12.78
N LYS A 767 44.88 -47.11 11.48
CA LYS A 767 45.27 -46.01 10.59
C LYS A 767 44.06 -45.16 10.14
N THR A 768 42.93 -45.83 9.92
CA THR A 768 41.75 -45.16 9.41
C THR A 768 40.86 -44.60 10.52
N GLY A 769 40.88 -45.22 11.71
CA GLY A 769 39.88 -45.00 12.72
C GLY A 769 38.50 -45.51 12.30
N ASN A 770 37.49 -45.21 13.07
CA ASN A 770 36.11 -45.64 12.82
C ASN A 770 35.38 -44.77 11.78
N LEU A 771 34.25 -45.25 11.31
CA LEU A 771 33.44 -44.52 10.30
C LEU A 771 32.69 -43.35 10.93
N ILE A 772 32.73 -42.16 10.29
CA ILE A 772 32.06 -40.94 10.78
C ILE A 772 31.10 -40.33 9.77
N GLY A 773 31.21 -40.65 8.49
CA GLY A 773 30.37 -40.04 7.43
C GLY A 773 29.98 -41.06 6.37
N LEU A 774 28.75 -40.92 5.87
CA LEU A 774 28.16 -41.63 4.75
C LEU A 774 27.35 -40.62 3.92
N GLU A 775 27.74 -40.42 2.63
CA GLU A 775 27.05 -39.50 1.71
C GLU A 775 26.87 -40.15 0.32
N ALA A 776 25.83 -39.75 -0.41
CA ALA A 776 25.61 -40.07 -1.81
C ALA A 776 26.21 -38.95 -2.65
N VAL A 777 27.00 -39.30 -3.68
CA VAL A 777 27.79 -38.30 -4.44
C VAL A 777 27.83 -38.60 -5.93
N THR A 778 27.97 -37.56 -6.74
CA THR A 778 28.21 -37.58 -8.19
C THR A 778 29.52 -36.88 -8.55
N ASP A 779 30.03 -37.10 -9.78
CA ASP A 779 31.26 -36.43 -10.27
C ASP A 779 31.08 -34.90 -10.49
N GLU A 780 29.85 -34.43 -10.58
CA GLU A 780 29.49 -33.00 -10.75
C GLU A 780 29.40 -32.23 -9.44
N GLN A 781 29.87 -32.82 -8.36
CA GLN A 781 29.85 -32.23 -7.02
C GLN A 781 31.25 -32.04 -6.47
N ASP A 782 31.35 -31.19 -5.45
CA ASP A 782 32.55 -31.01 -4.65
C ASP A 782 32.30 -31.49 -3.23
N LEU A 783 33.37 -31.98 -2.60
CA LEU A 783 33.38 -32.37 -1.19
C LEU A 783 33.97 -31.28 -0.33
N MET A 784 33.27 -30.85 0.70
CA MET A 784 33.78 -29.97 1.75
C MET A 784 34.00 -30.79 3.03
N LEU A 785 35.23 -30.84 3.49
CA LEU A 785 35.62 -31.52 4.74
C LEU A 785 35.97 -30.51 5.82
N ILE A 786 35.51 -30.75 7.05
CA ILE A 786 35.70 -29.84 8.17
C ILE A 786 36.33 -30.62 9.36
N THR A 787 37.42 -30.08 9.90
CA THR A 787 38.15 -30.63 11.04
C THR A 787 37.62 -30.04 12.35
N LYS A 788 37.92 -30.67 13.47
CA LYS A 788 37.58 -30.22 14.80
C LYS A 788 38.14 -28.81 15.11
N SER A 789 39.30 -28.46 14.58
CA SER A 789 39.89 -27.11 14.71
C SER A 789 39.19 -26.03 13.84
N GLY A 790 38.15 -26.36 13.04
CA GLY A 790 37.45 -25.45 12.15
C GLY A 790 38.16 -25.21 10.82
N THR A 791 39.15 -26.04 10.45
CA THR A 791 39.79 -25.97 9.14
C THR A 791 38.88 -26.63 8.10
N ALA A 792 38.51 -25.95 7.02
CA ALA A 792 37.73 -26.49 5.92
C ALA A 792 38.60 -26.67 4.66
N ILE A 793 38.40 -27.76 3.93
CA ILE A 793 38.96 -28.00 2.60
C ILE A 793 37.82 -28.34 1.64
N ARG A 794 37.84 -27.78 0.45
CA ARG A 794 36.93 -28.12 -0.66
C ARG A 794 37.75 -28.82 -1.74
N MET A 795 37.26 -29.95 -2.25
CA MET A 795 37.89 -30.70 -3.31
C MET A 795 36.85 -31.24 -4.29
N ALA A 796 37.22 -31.38 -5.55
CA ALA A 796 36.35 -31.93 -6.56
C ALA A 796 36.17 -33.44 -6.32
N MET A 797 34.93 -33.92 -6.45
CA MET A 797 34.55 -35.31 -6.18
C MET A 797 35.23 -36.32 -7.13
N ASP A 798 35.46 -35.90 -8.39
CA ASP A 798 36.15 -36.70 -9.43
C ASP A 798 37.61 -37.06 -9.06
N THR A 799 38.22 -36.28 -8.14
CA THR A 799 39.59 -36.59 -7.65
C THR A 799 39.63 -37.76 -6.66
N ILE A 800 38.48 -38.18 -6.13
CA ILE A 800 38.36 -39.29 -5.18
C ILE A 800 38.08 -40.57 -5.95
N ARG A 801 38.98 -41.56 -5.86
CA ARG A 801 38.88 -42.81 -6.62
C ARG A 801 37.67 -43.64 -6.15
N VAL A 802 37.00 -44.25 -7.12
CA VAL A 802 36.01 -45.30 -6.90
C VAL A 802 36.76 -46.60 -6.57
N MET A 803 36.37 -47.30 -5.50
CA MET A 803 37.01 -48.49 -5.00
C MET A 803 35.99 -49.49 -4.46
N GLY A 804 36.36 -50.76 -4.46
CA GLY A 804 35.54 -51.83 -3.90
C GLY A 804 35.24 -51.62 -2.38
N ARG A 805 34.07 -52.07 -1.92
CA ARG A 805 33.51 -51.76 -0.58
C ARG A 805 34.43 -52.22 0.61
N ALA A 806 35.27 -53.25 0.46
CA ALA A 806 36.11 -53.81 1.55
C ALA A 806 37.53 -53.19 1.59
N THR A 807 37.81 -52.09 0.89
CA THR A 807 39.13 -51.40 0.88
C THR A 807 39.24 -50.39 2.01
N GLN A 808 40.49 -49.97 2.31
CA GLN A 808 40.77 -48.95 3.34
C GLN A 808 40.53 -47.49 2.88
N GLY A 809 40.33 -47.26 1.57
CA GLY A 809 40.21 -45.91 0.99
C GLY A 809 41.56 -45.21 0.83
N VAL A 810 41.46 -43.92 0.43
CA VAL A 810 42.63 -43.01 0.25
C VAL A 810 42.60 -41.89 1.28
N LYS A 811 43.72 -41.25 1.52
CA LYS A 811 43.82 -40.10 2.41
C LYS A 811 43.20 -38.88 1.70
N LEU A 812 42.17 -38.29 2.25
CA LEU A 812 41.47 -37.10 1.73
C LEU A 812 42.09 -35.81 2.28
N ILE A 813 42.51 -35.83 3.55
CA ILE A 813 43.09 -34.68 4.23
C ILE A 813 44.29 -35.12 5.09
N GLU A 814 45.32 -34.29 5.21
CA GLU A 814 46.49 -34.55 6.06
C GLU A 814 46.24 -34.01 7.49
N LEU A 815 45.90 -34.90 8.42
CA LEU A 815 45.58 -34.56 9.82
C LEU A 815 46.72 -34.82 10.79
N GLN A 816 47.64 -35.74 10.46
CA GLN A 816 48.70 -36.23 11.38
C GLN A 816 49.66 -35.12 11.81
N LYS A 817 49.93 -34.12 10.92
CA LYS A 817 50.85 -33.01 11.25
C LYS A 817 50.22 -32.00 12.22
N ARG A 818 48.89 -32.02 12.41
CA ARG A 818 48.16 -31.06 13.22
C ARG A 818 47.50 -31.66 14.47
N ASN A 819 47.62 -32.95 14.69
CA ASN A 819 46.95 -33.71 15.77
C ASN A 819 45.45 -33.42 15.85
N ASP A 820 44.83 -33.31 14.66
CA ASP A 820 43.42 -32.96 14.49
C ASP A 820 42.60 -34.18 14.02
N THR A 821 41.30 -34.12 14.16
CA THR A 821 40.35 -35.16 13.72
C THR A 821 39.33 -34.58 12.77
N LEU A 822 38.91 -35.35 11.77
CA LEU A 822 37.83 -35.00 10.90
C LEU A 822 36.49 -35.15 11.63
N MET A 823 35.65 -34.11 11.56
CA MET A 823 34.35 -34.10 12.24
C MET A 823 33.21 -34.33 11.28
N PHE A 824 33.28 -33.78 10.08
CA PHE A 824 32.14 -33.80 9.15
C PHE A 824 32.59 -33.57 7.69
N GLY A 825 31.80 -34.08 6.73
CA GLY A 825 31.91 -33.78 5.32
C GLY A 825 30.55 -33.52 4.73
N CYS A 826 30.44 -32.49 3.89
CA CYS A 826 29.22 -32.24 3.13
C CYS A 826 29.52 -32.06 1.63
N VAL A 827 28.52 -32.33 0.85
CA VAL A 827 28.56 -32.25 -0.62
C VAL A 827 27.97 -30.93 -1.08
N VAL A 828 28.67 -30.26 -2.00
CA VAL A 828 28.23 -28.97 -2.60
C VAL A 828 28.30 -29.08 -4.11
N PRO A 829 27.49 -28.35 -4.87
CA PRO A 829 27.57 -28.31 -6.32
C PRO A 829 28.92 -27.82 -6.81
N LYS A 830 29.36 -28.29 -7.98
CA LYS A 830 30.55 -27.83 -8.67
C LYS A 830 30.32 -26.41 -9.20
N GLU A 831 31.25 -25.48 -8.99
CA GLU A 831 31.22 -24.17 -9.64
C GLU A 831 31.54 -24.32 -11.13
N GLU A 832 30.69 -23.80 -12.01
CA GLU A 832 31.01 -23.64 -13.43
C GLU A 832 32.17 -22.65 -13.55
N GLN A 833 33.31 -23.09 -14.13
CA GLN A 833 34.37 -22.19 -14.55
C GLN A 833 33.86 -21.43 -15.76
N GLU A 834 33.60 -20.11 -15.65
CA GLU A 834 33.72 -19.25 -16.81
C GLU A 834 35.13 -19.37 -17.35
N GLU A 835 35.30 -20.04 -18.50
CA GLU A 835 36.52 -19.98 -19.30
C GLU A 835 36.77 -18.54 -19.70
N LEU A 836 37.62 -17.85 -18.94
CA LEU A 836 38.32 -16.69 -19.44
C LEU A 836 39.20 -17.18 -20.58
N THR A 837 38.69 -17.13 -21.80
CA THR A 837 39.50 -17.15 -23.00
C THR A 837 40.35 -15.90 -22.97
N GLU A 838 41.58 -16.07 -22.44
CA GLU A 838 42.69 -15.16 -22.71
C GLU A 838 43.00 -15.21 -24.21
N THR A 839 42.39 -14.34 -24.98
CA THR A 839 42.95 -13.92 -26.27
C THR A 839 44.13 -13.01 -25.98
N SER A 840 45.30 -13.64 -25.74
CA SER A 840 46.58 -12.99 -25.90
C SER A 840 46.84 -12.82 -27.39
N GLU A 841 46.39 -11.76 -28.01
CA GLU A 841 46.96 -11.24 -29.24
C GLU A 841 48.05 -10.24 -28.88
N ALA A 842 49.25 -10.71 -29.09
CA ALA A 842 50.45 -9.90 -29.13
C ALA A 842 50.29 -8.69 -30.09
N MET A 843 50.35 -7.50 -29.53
CA MET A 843 50.73 -6.31 -30.29
C MET A 843 52.21 -6.05 -30.07
N THR A 844 52.97 -6.53 -31.03
CA THR A 844 54.36 -6.13 -31.29
C THR A 844 54.47 -4.62 -31.54
N GLU A 845 55.48 -4.05 -30.96
CA GLU A 845 56.00 -2.69 -31.15
C GLU A 845 56.13 -2.29 -32.65
N GLU A 846 55.61 -1.13 -32.96
CA GLU A 846 56.23 -0.25 -33.96
C GLU A 846 56.31 1.18 -33.42
N THR A 847 57.55 1.48 -32.96
CA THR A 847 58.06 2.83 -32.82
C THR A 847 58.37 3.38 -34.21
N THR A 848 57.82 4.51 -34.60
CA THR A 848 58.58 5.48 -35.44
C THR A 848 57.97 6.89 -35.33
N ASN A 849 58.84 7.76 -34.89
CA ASN A 849 58.93 9.21 -35.06
C ASN A 849 58.18 9.86 -36.22
N SER A 850 57.58 11.03 -35.93
CA SER A 850 58.01 12.30 -36.59
C SER A 850 57.17 13.47 -36.08
N GLU A 851 57.92 14.47 -35.66
CA GLU A 851 57.68 15.90 -35.54
C GLU A 851 56.70 16.49 -36.59
N GLU A 852 55.69 17.28 -36.13
CA GLU A 852 55.52 18.72 -36.25
C GLU A 852 54.38 19.20 -35.37
#